data_bfb832daf04952e4cdbcb625780f9bc4
#
_entry.id   bfb832daf04952e4cdbcb625780f9bc4
#
_cell.length_a   1.000
_cell.length_b   1.000
_cell.length_c   1.000
_cell.angle_alpha   90.00
_cell.angle_beta   90.00
_cell.angle_gamma   90.00
#
_symmetry.space_group_name_H-M   'P 1'
#
loop_
_entity.id
_entity.type
_entity.pdbx_description
1 polymer ?
#
loop_
_entity_poly.entity_id
_entity_poly.type
_entity_poly.pdbx_seq_one_letter_code
_entity_poly.pdbx_strand_id
1 'polypeptide(L)'
;MKQSRRAFLQTTSLAAAALPLANLLSARANAAAPVPGRRGLLFDASDLPRIRANTQDPRYAVYWHKLLSADLADDKDFLEHHVHFNRHSDDMARVRLTLERTALVAFVTGDPRQLAVAKLAVRRLLDYPKWDLFLEGGKSMGLLRPAEASMAMAFALDWLADSLSADEKEEIIRQIGEKGAPACALSLYGMKYPDRVKGWTWDPDEDYDPALKSVDLSRWPLILNSTNLKTVPAAGLGVAACLLHGRHPKAAEWLDLARSSMHEFATMYGSDGSYDEGVSYWVPTTLDVAVFAEVLWRTLGIDDRGIINYPGTIRYALTMTLPRLDGPAAPLAPRYDIVNFGDANGSVEISLAAWVARTRGDPVSQYVAREVGEAKYHYGLIWYDAAAPFALPEPALLDHRMLNDLVVSRSGWAAADSVVAFRSGGPSNHEHADRNSVIFKAHGDRLTHDPFEAAYAHQMERWKLRLTGAHTAVLINGQGHQYVDGRNGTNASEAWARVTAFATGPGWMTVTSDATDAYQLVNDNIARVERTLVFLKPDVLLFFDRVDLKAAPATVEARFQVFNEDGRGSCSAAGPTFRIDRPYATLQARVAAGSDFMVATGRVAIAAKEGVFPFVEVSAMPARAHVILTACTAAPAGEAHGDILLSQRDGIWRTQGSHRGQKVDVALATGDEGPPVITL
;
A
#
# COMPACT_ATOMS: atom_id res chain seq x y z
N MET A 1 17.03 -41.49 14.68
CA MET A 1 17.17 -42.07 13.31
C MET A 1 16.96 -40.94 12.32
N LYS A 2 18.04 -40.52 11.68
CA LYS A 2 18.01 -39.40 10.69
C LYS A 2 17.47 -39.92 9.38
N GLN A 3 16.23 -39.55 9.01
CA GLN A 3 15.76 -39.69 7.64
C GLN A 3 16.02 -38.36 6.92
N SER A 4 16.75 -38.44 5.81
CA SER A 4 17.24 -37.28 5.08
C SER A 4 16.11 -36.63 4.26
N ARG A 5 16.13 -35.29 4.19
CA ARG A 5 15.26 -34.46 3.35
C ARG A 5 15.20 -34.82 1.85
N ARG A 6 16.02 -35.75 1.41
CA ARG A 6 16.09 -36.22 0.00
C ARG A 6 15.00 -37.23 -0.35
N ALA A 7 14.38 -37.89 0.65
CA ALA A 7 13.35 -38.91 0.40
C ALA A 7 11.92 -38.33 0.26
N PHE A 8 11.70 -37.06 0.67
CA PHE A 8 10.38 -36.40 0.55
C PHE A 8 10.11 -35.82 -0.85
N LEU A 9 11.15 -35.58 -1.64
CA LEU A 9 11.02 -35.01 -2.99
C LEU A 9 10.91 -36.06 -4.12
N GLN A 10 10.91 -37.34 -3.79
CA GLN A 10 10.84 -38.41 -4.80
C GLN A 10 9.52 -39.18 -4.85
N THR A 11 8.53 -38.85 -4.03
CA THR A 11 7.25 -39.60 -3.99
C THR A 11 6.00 -38.79 -4.35
N THR A 12 6.13 -37.61 -4.92
CA THR A 12 4.99 -36.81 -5.44
C THR A 12 5.07 -36.51 -6.94
N SER A 13 5.80 -37.29 -7.70
CA SER A 13 5.78 -37.24 -9.16
C SER A 13 5.14 -38.51 -9.69
N LEU A 14 3.81 -38.51 -9.91
CA LEU A 14 3.09 -39.32 -10.89
C LEU A 14 1.59 -39.24 -10.63
N ALA A 15 0.95 -38.16 -11.05
CA ALA A 15 -0.44 -38.09 -11.55
C ALA A 15 -0.79 -36.61 -11.88
N ALA A 16 -0.02 -35.96 -12.75
CA ALA A 16 -0.54 -34.81 -13.48
C ALA A 16 -0.85 -35.32 -14.89
N ALA A 17 -2.12 -35.52 -15.16
CA ALA A 17 -2.61 -35.79 -16.49
C ALA A 17 -2.10 -34.70 -17.43
N ALA A 18 -1.35 -35.11 -18.45
CA ALA A 18 -0.93 -34.28 -19.56
C ALA A 18 -2.18 -33.83 -20.34
N LEU A 19 -2.71 -32.66 -19.98
CA LEU A 19 -3.54 -31.87 -20.89
C LEU A 19 -2.58 -31.24 -21.92
N PRO A 20 -2.86 -31.34 -23.21
CA PRO A 20 -1.91 -30.92 -24.23
C PRO A 20 -1.70 -29.42 -24.19
N LEU A 21 -0.47 -28.98 -23.90
CA LEU A 21 0.03 -27.61 -24.07
C LEU A 21 -0.16 -27.04 -25.49
N ALA A 22 -0.67 -27.85 -26.43
CA ALA A 22 -0.88 -27.48 -27.82
C ALA A 22 -2.03 -26.47 -28.04
N ASN A 23 -2.95 -26.31 -27.07
CA ASN A 23 -4.08 -25.37 -27.23
C ASN A 23 -3.84 -23.97 -26.64
N LEU A 24 -2.73 -23.74 -25.94
CA LEU A 24 -2.35 -22.40 -25.44
C LEU A 24 -1.48 -21.59 -26.42
N LEU A 25 -0.94 -22.26 -27.47
CA LEU A 25 -0.12 -21.61 -28.50
C LEU A 25 -0.88 -21.35 -29.82
N SER A 26 -2.13 -21.75 -29.91
CA SER A 26 -2.94 -21.53 -31.13
C SER A 26 -4.04 -20.50 -31.01
N ALA A 27 -4.15 -19.75 -29.89
CA ALA A 27 -4.76 -18.45 -29.92
C ALA A 27 -3.81 -17.47 -30.61
N ARG A 28 -3.47 -17.71 -31.89
CA ARG A 28 -3.11 -16.60 -32.77
C ARG A 28 -4.19 -15.58 -32.58
N ALA A 29 -3.82 -14.43 -31.99
CA ALA A 29 -4.66 -13.27 -31.93
C ALA A 29 -5.18 -13.01 -33.35
N ASN A 30 -6.38 -13.50 -33.64
CA ASN A 30 -7.18 -12.86 -34.65
C ASN A 30 -7.39 -11.47 -34.02
N ALA A 31 -6.57 -10.50 -34.47
CA ALA A 31 -6.79 -9.10 -34.17
C ALA A 31 -8.25 -8.85 -34.59
N ALA A 32 -9.14 -8.82 -33.60
CA ALA A 32 -10.52 -8.44 -33.85
C ALA A 32 -10.43 -7.06 -34.50
N ALA A 33 -11.07 -6.90 -35.65
CA ALA A 33 -11.14 -5.60 -36.31
C ALA A 33 -11.58 -4.58 -35.24
N PRO A 34 -11.00 -3.35 -35.23
CA PRO A 34 -11.37 -2.33 -34.24
C PRO A 34 -12.88 -2.26 -34.16
N VAL A 35 -13.42 -2.37 -32.94
CA VAL A 35 -14.87 -2.37 -32.73
C VAL A 35 -15.42 -1.06 -33.31
N PRO A 36 -16.27 -1.10 -34.34
CA PRO A 36 -16.73 0.12 -34.98
C PRO A 36 -17.43 1.02 -33.96
N GLY A 37 -16.97 2.26 -33.81
CA GLY A 37 -17.56 3.26 -32.95
C GLY A 37 -16.82 3.58 -31.64
N ARG A 38 -15.78 2.82 -31.26
CA ARG A 38 -14.94 3.17 -30.09
C ARG A 38 -13.75 4.04 -30.54
N ARG A 39 -13.67 5.24 -29.95
CA ARG A 39 -12.57 6.18 -30.15
C ARG A 39 -11.99 6.54 -28.78
N GLY A 40 -10.67 6.62 -28.71
CA GLY A 40 -9.93 7.04 -27.51
C GLY A 40 -9.47 5.89 -26.61
N LEU A 41 -8.37 6.14 -25.92
CA LEU A 41 -7.68 5.16 -25.07
C LEU A 41 -8.45 4.89 -23.76
N LEU A 42 -8.99 5.94 -23.12
CA LEU A 42 -9.68 5.85 -21.82
C LEU A 42 -11.16 6.22 -21.89
N PHE A 43 -11.58 7.02 -22.86
CA PHE A 43 -12.94 7.47 -23.07
C PHE A 43 -13.15 7.86 -24.54
N ASP A 44 -14.36 8.15 -24.94
CA ASP A 44 -14.71 8.64 -26.26
C ASP A 44 -15.52 9.94 -26.20
N ALA A 45 -15.84 10.51 -27.37
CA ALA A 45 -16.57 11.78 -27.45
C ALA A 45 -17.93 11.75 -26.74
N SER A 46 -18.57 10.60 -26.63
CA SER A 46 -19.85 10.44 -25.93
C SER A 46 -19.72 10.55 -24.41
N ASP A 47 -18.52 10.34 -23.86
CA ASP A 47 -18.23 10.48 -22.44
C ASP A 47 -18.03 11.94 -22.00
N LEU A 48 -17.72 12.86 -22.94
CA LEU A 48 -17.36 14.25 -22.63
C LEU A 48 -18.41 15.01 -21.82
N PRO A 49 -19.73 14.89 -22.10
CA PRO A 49 -20.76 15.52 -21.26
C PRO A 49 -20.70 15.06 -19.79
N ARG A 50 -20.47 13.77 -19.57
CA ARG A 50 -20.33 13.17 -18.22
C ARG A 50 -19.05 13.66 -17.55
N ILE A 51 -17.91 13.67 -18.23
CA ILE A 51 -16.64 14.19 -17.72
C ILE A 51 -16.78 15.67 -17.32
N ARG A 52 -17.45 16.49 -18.14
CA ARG A 52 -17.76 17.89 -17.80
C ARG A 52 -18.67 18.01 -16.58
N ALA A 53 -19.68 17.18 -16.47
CA ALA A 53 -20.54 17.14 -15.26
C ALA A 53 -19.73 16.79 -14.01
N ASN A 54 -18.81 15.82 -14.10
CA ASN A 54 -17.96 15.43 -12.99
C ASN A 54 -17.06 16.57 -12.48
N THR A 55 -16.65 17.52 -13.33
CA THR A 55 -15.89 18.70 -12.87
C THR A 55 -16.67 19.62 -11.93
N GLN A 56 -18.00 19.51 -11.91
CA GLN A 56 -18.91 20.24 -11.02
C GLN A 56 -19.38 19.43 -9.83
N ASP A 57 -19.15 18.10 -9.82
CA ASP A 57 -19.47 17.26 -8.68
C ASP A 57 -18.60 17.67 -7.47
N PRO A 58 -19.18 17.90 -6.28
CA PRO A 58 -18.44 18.35 -5.09
C PRO A 58 -17.21 17.49 -4.75
N ARG A 59 -17.23 16.21 -5.11
CA ARG A 59 -16.12 15.26 -4.85
C ARG A 59 -14.92 15.52 -5.74
N TYR A 60 -15.16 15.91 -6.98
CA TYR A 60 -14.13 16.13 -7.97
C TYR A 60 -13.83 17.62 -8.21
N ALA A 61 -14.74 18.49 -7.82
CA ALA A 61 -14.61 19.94 -8.03
C ALA A 61 -13.36 20.52 -7.34
N VAL A 62 -13.00 20.04 -6.15
CA VAL A 62 -11.79 20.46 -5.44
C VAL A 62 -10.54 20.05 -6.23
N TYR A 63 -10.48 18.81 -6.71
CA TYR A 63 -9.40 18.33 -7.55
C TYR A 63 -9.34 19.09 -8.88
N TRP A 64 -10.48 19.26 -9.54
CA TRP A 64 -10.58 20.02 -10.79
C TRP A 64 -10.12 21.47 -10.61
N HIS A 65 -10.54 22.12 -9.53
CA HIS A 65 -10.09 23.48 -9.20
C HIS A 65 -8.56 23.54 -9.00
N LYS A 66 -7.99 22.54 -8.33
CA LYS A 66 -6.52 22.41 -8.20
C LYS A 66 -5.83 22.33 -9.56
N LEU A 67 -6.38 21.58 -10.51
CA LEU A 67 -5.82 21.50 -11.87
C LEU A 67 -5.89 22.87 -12.58
N LEU A 68 -7.01 23.59 -12.43
CA LEU A 68 -7.21 24.92 -13.05
C LEU A 68 -6.37 26.02 -12.40
N SER A 69 -6.13 25.95 -11.09
CA SER A 69 -5.41 26.98 -10.32
C SER A 69 -3.89 26.87 -10.40
N ALA A 70 -3.36 25.87 -11.08
CA ALA A 70 -1.92 25.74 -11.28
C ALA A 70 -1.38 26.93 -12.08
N ASP A 71 -0.20 27.43 -11.69
CA ASP A 71 0.43 28.59 -12.33
C ASP A 71 1.01 28.20 -13.69
N LEU A 72 0.29 28.56 -14.75
CA LEU A 72 0.74 28.30 -16.13
C LEU A 72 1.98 29.14 -16.54
N ALA A 73 2.23 30.25 -15.86
CA ALA A 73 3.42 31.06 -16.15
C ALA A 73 4.66 30.38 -15.57
N ASP A 74 4.57 29.86 -14.33
CA ASP A 74 5.62 29.06 -13.71
C ASP A 74 5.88 27.77 -14.47
N ASP A 75 4.82 27.07 -14.90
CA ASP A 75 4.97 25.87 -15.73
C ASP A 75 5.68 26.17 -17.06
N LYS A 76 5.30 27.26 -17.71
CA LYS A 76 5.90 27.67 -18.98
C LYS A 76 7.36 28.04 -18.78
N ASP A 77 7.67 28.85 -17.78
CA ASP A 77 9.04 29.27 -17.46
C ASP A 77 9.92 28.07 -17.15
N PHE A 78 9.42 27.14 -16.29
CA PHE A 78 10.11 25.89 -16.01
C PHE A 78 10.40 25.08 -17.28
N LEU A 79 9.40 24.90 -18.13
CA LEU A 79 9.55 24.15 -19.38
C LEU A 79 10.50 24.82 -20.37
N GLU A 80 10.55 26.14 -20.41
CA GLU A 80 11.41 26.89 -21.33
C GLU A 80 12.87 26.98 -20.85
N HIS A 81 13.10 27.10 -19.54
CA HIS A 81 14.39 27.54 -19.02
C HIS A 81 15.02 26.68 -17.92
N HIS A 82 14.25 25.79 -17.27
CA HIS A 82 14.69 25.11 -16.04
C HIS A 82 14.68 23.58 -16.09
N VAL A 83 14.41 22.97 -17.24
CA VAL A 83 14.46 21.51 -17.41
C VAL A 83 15.89 21.04 -17.56
N HIS A 84 16.34 20.17 -16.66
CA HIS A 84 17.63 19.48 -16.74
C HIS A 84 17.42 18.04 -17.20
N PHE A 85 18.01 17.68 -18.32
CA PHE A 85 17.79 16.38 -18.99
C PHE A 85 18.51 15.20 -18.33
N ASN A 86 19.14 15.42 -17.20
CA ASN A 86 19.73 14.41 -16.30
C ASN A 86 19.08 14.39 -14.90
N ARG A 87 17.85 14.91 -14.77
CA ARG A 87 17.05 14.89 -13.53
C ARG A 87 15.69 14.23 -13.80
N HIS A 88 15.73 12.91 -14.07
CA HIS A 88 14.52 12.19 -14.44
C HIS A 88 13.52 12.07 -13.29
N SER A 89 14.00 11.93 -12.04
CA SER A 89 13.12 11.83 -10.88
C SER A 89 12.33 13.09 -10.60
N ASP A 90 12.92 14.26 -10.82
CA ASP A 90 12.32 15.54 -10.50
C ASP A 90 11.78 16.24 -11.75
N ASP A 91 12.69 16.61 -12.67
CA ASP A 91 12.33 17.48 -13.79
C ASP A 91 11.48 16.75 -14.83
N MET A 92 11.84 15.51 -15.22
CA MET A 92 11.03 14.74 -16.16
C MET A 92 9.66 14.38 -15.56
N ALA A 93 9.60 14.04 -14.26
CA ALA A 93 8.35 13.81 -13.57
C ALA A 93 7.47 15.06 -13.57
N ARG A 94 8.03 16.25 -13.32
CA ARG A 94 7.31 17.53 -13.40
C ARG A 94 6.81 17.82 -14.82
N VAL A 95 7.65 17.62 -15.85
CA VAL A 95 7.24 17.78 -17.26
C VAL A 95 6.05 16.88 -17.60
N ARG A 96 6.12 15.59 -17.20
CA ARG A 96 5.05 14.61 -17.41
C ARG A 96 3.75 15.03 -16.71
N LEU A 97 3.81 15.39 -15.42
CA LEU A 97 2.63 15.83 -14.66
C LEU A 97 2.00 17.10 -15.26
N THR A 98 2.83 18.03 -15.72
CA THR A 98 2.37 19.25 -16.43
C THR A 98 1.67 18.87 -17.73
N LEU A 99 2.21 17.92 -18.51
CA LEU A 99 1.57 17.42 -19.73
C LEU A 99 0.20 16.82 -19.46
N GLU A 100 0.10 15.85 -18.54
CA GLU A 100 -1.15 15.17 -18.22
C GLU A 100 -2.23 16.15 -17.78
N ARG A 101 -1.88 17.08 -16.89
CA ARG A 101 -2.79 18.10 -16.38
C ARG A 101 -3.26 19.04 -17.50
N THR A 102 -2.32 19.65 -18.23
CA THR A 102 -2.66 20.68 -19.22
C THR A 102 -3.35 20.11 -20.44
N ALA A 103 -3.00 18.90 -20.87
CA ALA A 103 -3.68 18.20 -21.96
C ALA A 103 -5.14 17.88 -21.60
N LEU A 104 -5.40 17.36 -20.40
CA LEU A 104 -6.76 17.08 -19.94
C LEU A 104 -7.59 18.37 -19.81
N VAL A 105 -7.02 19.40 -19.17
CA VAL A 105 -7.72 20.69 -19.02
C VAL A 105 -8.02 21.32 -20.36
N ALA A 106 -7.06 21.34 -21.30
CA ALA A 106 -7.27 21.84 -22.66
C ALA A 106 -8.38 21.07 -23.38
N PHE A 107 -8.39 19.74 -23.26
CA PHE A 107 -9.42 18.90 -23.88
C PHE A 107 -10.84 19.18 -23.32
N VAL A 108 -10.96 19.29 -21.99
CA VAL A 108 -12.27 19.50 -21.34
C VAL A 108 -12.82 20.91 -21.55
N THR A 109 -11.92 21.93 -21.49
CA THR A 109 -12.32 23.35 -21.51
C THR A 109 -12.18 24.03 -22.86
N GLY A 110 -11.27 23.56 -23.72
CA GLY A 110 -10.86 24.25 -24.94
C GLY A 110 -9.93 25.43 -24.70
N ASP A 111 -9.32 25.59 -23.52
CA ASP A 111 -8.44 26.72 -23.19
C ASP A 111 -7.12 26.67 -24.01
N PRO A 112 -6.87 27.64 -24.92
CA PRO A 112 -5.69 27.65 -25.76
C PRO A 112 -4.37 27.86 -24.99
N ARG A 113 -4.43 28.41 -23.76
CA ARG A 113 -3.24 28.60 -22.91
C ARG A 113 -2.78 27.25 -22.37
N GLN A 114 -3.72 26.42 -21.89
CA GLN A 114 -3.43 25.07 -21.45
C GLN A 114 -2.89 24.22 -22.61
N LEU A 115 -3.48 24.33 -23.79
CA LEU A 115 -3.01 23.65 -25.00
C LEU A 115 -1.57 24.03 -25.35
N ALA A 116 -1.23 25.34 -25.26
CA ALA A 116 0.13 25.81 -25.56
C ALA A 116 1.17 25.21 -24.60
N VAL A 117 0.86 25.15 -23.30
CA VAL A 117 1.74 24.54 -22.29
C VAL A 117 1.83 23.02 -22.49
N ALA A 118 0.72 22.34 -22.79
CA ALA A 118 0.73 20.91 -23.10
C ALA A 118 1.65 20.59 -24.29
N LYS A 119 1.57 21.33 -25.38
CA LYS A 119 2.45 21.18 -26.53
C LYS A 119 3.93 21.44 -26.21
N LEU A 120 4.20 22.40 -25.32
CA LEU A 120 5.56 22.65 -24.85
C LEU A 120 6.09 21.49 -24.02
N ALA A 121 5.27 20.94 -23.11
CA ALA A 121 5.62 19.78 -22.31
C ALA A 121 5.88 18.53 -23.17
N VAL A 122 5.07 18.29 -24.22
CA VAL A 122 5.34 17.24 -25.23
C VAL A 122 6.74 17.43 -25.81
N ARG A 123 7.07 18.63 -26.31
CA ARG A 123 8.41 18.89 -26.88
C ARG A 123 9.52 18.60 -25.86
N ARG A 124 9.36 19.01 -24.60
CA ARG A 124 10.38 18.75 -23.57
C ARG A 124 10.57 17.28 -23.28
N LEU A 125 9.51 16.46 -23.24
CA LEU A 125 9.65 15.01 -23.12
C LEU A 125 10.38 14.39 -24.33
N LEU A 126 10.11 14.89 -25.54
CA LEU A 126 10.79 14.45 -26.75
C LEU A 126 12.28 14.80 -26.75
N ASP A 127 12.67 15.96 -26.16
CA ASP A 127 14.05 16.45 -26.07
C ASP A 127 14.93 15.59 -25.14
N TYR A 128 14.37 14.84 -24.17
CA TYR A 128 15.15 13.94 -23.32
C TYR A 128 15.87 12.89 -24.16
N PRO A 129 17.19 12.73 -24.03
CA PRO A 129 17.95 11.74 -24.83
C PRO A 129 17.60 10.31 -24.45
N LYS A 130 17.25 10.06 -23.21
CA LYS A 130 16.77 8.81 -22.61
C LYS A 130 15.66 9.12 -21.61
N TRP A 131 14.84 8.12 -21.26
CA TRP A 131 13.67 8.34 -20.41
C TRP A 131 13.76 7.68 -19.03
N ASP A 132 14.92 7.17 -18.60
CA ASP A 132 15.10 6.68 -17.24
C ASP A 132 16.50 6.92 -16.72
N LEU A 133 16.63 6.84 -15.40
CA LEU A 133 17.85 6.95 -14.61
C LEU A 133 18.49 5.59 -14.31
N PHE A 134 17.93 4.51 -14.81
CA PHE A 134 18.43 3.15 -14.64
C PHE A 134 18.97 2.59 -15.96
N LEU A 135 20.03 1.76 -15.83
CA LEU A 135 20.68 1.12 -16.96
C LEU A 135 20.73 -0.40 -16.80
N GLU A 136 20.57 -1.12 -17.91
CA GLU A 136 20.87 -2.54 -18.03
C GLU A 136 21.97 -2.72 -19.07
N GLY A 137 23.17 -3.16 -18.63
CA GLY A 137 24.33 -3.30 -19.52
C GLY A 137 24.65 -2.00 -20.28
N GLY A 138 24.49 -0.85 -19.67
CA GLY A 138 24.71 0.47 -20.24
C GLY A 138 23.59 1.01 -21.15
N LYS A 139 22.46 0.29 -21.28
CA LYS A 139 21.28 0.76 -22.02
C LYS A 139 20.19 1.22 -21.06
N SER A 140 19.51 2.31 -21.40
CA SER A 140 18.36 2.78 -20.62
C SER A 140 17.32 1.68 -20.49
N MET A 141 16.90 1.39 -19.27
CA MET A 141 15.84 0.48 -18.94
C MET A 141 14.71 1.23 -18.23
N GLY A 142 13.48 0.72 -18.31
CA GLY A 142 12.29 1.45 -17.89
C GLY A 142 11.63 0.85 -16.65
N LEU A 143 11.99 1.34 -15.47
CA LEU A 143 11.25 0.98 -14.25
C LEU A 143 10.09 1.94 -13.99
N LEU A 144 10.27 3.25 -14.20
CA LEU A 144 9.27 4.26 -13.89
C LEU A 144 9.04 5.21 -15.07
N ARG A 145 9.99 6.05 -15.37
CA ARG A 145 9.83 7.22 -16.24
C ARG A 145 9.48 6.91 -17.69
N PRO A 146 10.05 5.87 -18.36
CA PRO A 146 9.66 5.52 -19.72
C PRO A 146 8.21 5.09 -19.83
N ALA A 147 7.71 4.36 -18.82
CA ALA A 147 6.32 3.94 -18.77
C ALA A 147 5.38 5.15 -18.59
N GLU A 148 5.65 5.97 -17.58
CA GLU A 148 4.88 7.18 -17.29
C GLU A 148 4.89 8.17 -18.47
N ALA A 149 6.06 8.42 -19.09
CA ALA A 149 6.16 9.29 -20.27
C ALA A 149 5.42 8.70 -21.46
N SER A 150 5.52 7.38 -21.71
CA SER A 150 4.79 6.72 -22.79
C SER A 150 3.29 6.84 -22.63
N MET A 151 2.76 6.63 -21.41
CA MET A 151 1.33 6.78 -21.13
C MET A 151 0.87 8.24 -21.28
N ALA A 152 1.59 9.19 -20.67
CA ALA A 152 1.27 10.63 -20.78
C ALA A 152 1.24 11.11 -22.23
N MET A 153 2.23 10.69 -23.02
CA MET A 153 2.32 11.02 -24.45
C MET A 153 1.21 10.34 -25.27
N ALA A 154 0.88 9.09 -24.98
CA ALA A 154 -0.22 8.37 -25.62
C ALA A 154 -1.57 9.06 -25.35
N PHE A 155 -1.82 9.44 -24.08
CA PHE A 155 -3.05 10.16 -23.71
C PHE A 155 -3.09 11.58 -24.31
N ALA A 156 -1.97 12.30 -24.32
CA ALA A 156 -1.89 13.59 -24.97
C ALA A 156 -2.15 13.49 -26.48
N LEU A 157 -1.62 12.46 -27.13
CA LEU A 157 -1.88 12.19 -28.54
C LEU A 157 -3.36 11.95 -28.82
N ASP A 158 -4.06 11.25 -27.92
CA ASP A 158 -5.49 10.98 -28.00
C ASP A 158 -6.34 12.25 -27.73
N TRP A 159 -6.07 12.96 -26.63
CA TRP A 159 -6.85 14.13 -26.21
C TRP A 159 -6.61 15.39 -27.05
N LEU A 160 -5.40 15.56 -27.57
CA LEU A 160 -5.02 16.71 -28.38
C LEU A 160 -4.99 16.41 -29.89
N ALA A 161 -5.61 15.29 -30.31
CA ALA A 161 -5.52 14.79 -31.68
C ALA A 161 -5.86 15.83 -32.75
N ASP A 162 -6.87 16.68 -32.50
CA ASP A 162 -7.29 17.72 -33.46
C ASP A 162 -6.38 18.95 -33.45
N SER A 163 -5.52 19.09 -32.45
CA SER A 163 -4.62 20.23 -32.24
C SER A 163 -3.15 19.95 -32.60
N LEU A 164 -2.79 18.68 -32.73
CA LEU A 164 -1.44 18.24 -33.12
C LEU A 164 -1.35 18.09 -34.63
N SER A 165 -0.25 18.55 -35.24
CA SER A 165 0.06 18.32 -36.66
C SER A 165 0.35 16.84 -36.92
N ALA A 166 0.36 16.44 -38.19
CA ALA A 166 0.74 15.08 -38.57
C ALA A 166 2.17 14.74 -38.13
N ASP A 167 3.10 15.67 -38.31
CA ASP A 167 4.51 15.49 -37.94
C ASP A 167 4.69 15.38 -36.41
N GLU A 168 3.97 16.18 -35.62
CA GLU A 168 3.97 16.08 -34.15
C GLU A 168 3.47 14.72 -33.69
N LYS A 169 2.41 14.19 -34.31
CA LYS A 169 1.86 12.88 -34.00
C LYS A 169 2.83 11.75 -34.33
N GLU A 170 3.41 11.77 -35.53
CA GLU A 170 4.38 10.75 -35.95
C GLU A 170 5.64 10.77 -35.08
N GLU A 171 6.11 11.97 -34.69
CA GLU A 171 7.26 12.10 -33.79
C GLU A 171 6.99 11.53 -32.40
N ILE A 172 5.80 11.77 -31.81
CA ILE A 172 5.39 11.17 -30.54
C ILE A 172 5.37 9.64 -30.66
N ILE A 173 4.73 9.11 -31.71
CA ILE A 173 4.64 7.67 -31.95
C ILE A 173 6.02 7.03 -32.12
N ARG A 174 6.90 7.69 -32.90
CA ARG A 174 8.28 7.22 -33.11
C ARG A 174 9.06 7.18 -31.80
N GLN A 175 9.01 8.22 -30.97
CA GLN A 175 9.74 8.31 -29.71
C GLN A 175 9.26 7.29 -28.66
N ILE A 176 7.94 7.05 -28.58
CA ILE A 176 7.40 5.97 -27.75
C ILE A 176 7.97 4.63 -28.20
N GLY A 177 8.06 4.38 -29.52
CA GLY A 177 8.63 3.16 -30.09
C GLY A 177 10.14 3.01 -29.93
N GLU A 178 10.89 4.10 -29.82
CA GLU A 178 12.36 4.11 -29.74
C GLU A 178 12.89 4.24 -28.30
N LYS A 179 12.23 5.03 -27.43
CA LYS A 179 12.69 5.29 -26.07
C LYS A 179 11.83 4.61 -25.01
N GLY A 180 10.49 4.66 -25.13
CA GLY A 180 9.56 4.19 -24.12
C GLY A 180 9.43 2.67 -24.09
N ALA A 181 8.85 2.11 -25.14
CA ALA A 181 8.56 0.67 -25.22
C ALA A 181 9.81 -0.22 -25.10
N PRO A 182 10.95 0.05 -25.78
CA PRO A 182 12.15 -0.77 -25.64
C PRO A 182 12.72 -0.76 -24.21
N ALA A 183 12.69 0.39 -23.52
CA ALA A 183 13.18 0.49 -22.15
C ALA A 183 12.30 -0.31 -21.17
N CYS A 184 10.97 -0.18 -21.26
CA CYS A 184 10.04 -0.99 -20.48
C CYS A 184 10.17 -2.49 -20.78
N ALA A 185 10.33 -2.88 -22.06
CA ALA A 185 10.53 -4.26 -22.45
C ALA A 185 11.83 -4.85 -21.87
N LEU A 186 12.90 -4.04 -21.80
CA LEU A 186 14.19 -4.45 -21.28
C LEU A 186 14.11 -4.78 -19.79
N SER A 187 13.44 -3.96 -18.98
CA SER A 187 13.25 -4.23 -17.55
C SER A 187 12.35 -5.45 -17.30
N LEU A 188 11.23 -5.58 -18.01
CA LEU A 188 10.35 -6.74 -17.88
C LEU A 188 11.04 -8.04 -18.31
N TYR A 189 11.82 -7.99 -19.39
CA TYR A 189 12.64 -9.13 -19.82
C TYR A 189 13.66 -9.52 -18.75
N GLY A 190 14.33 -8.53 -18.11
CA GLY A 190 15.28 -8.78 -17.04
C GLY A 190 14.63 -9.39 -15.79
N MET A 191 13.45 -8.91 -15.40
CA MET A 191 12.69 -9.49 -14.28
C MET A 191 12.23 -10.93 -14.59
N LYS A 192 11.85 -11.22 -15.84
CA LYS A 192 11.42 -12.55 -16.28
C LYS A 192 12.59 -13.54 -16.41
N TYR A 193 13.76 -13.06 -16.78
CA TYR A 193 14.96 -13.87 -17.02
C TYR A 193 16.17 -13.27 -16.31
N PRO A 194 16.20 -13.27 -14.97
CA PRO A 194 17.24 -12.61 -14.19
C PRO A 194 18.64 -13.15 -14.46
N ASP A 195 18.78 -14.43 -14.86
CA ASP A 195 20.06 -15.06 -15.25
C ASP A 195 20.63 -14.49 -16.56
N ARG A 196 19.86 -13.72 -17.32
CA ARG A 196 20.25 -13.10 -18.59
C ARG A 196 20.52 -11.61 -18.48
N VAL A 197 20.46 -11.05 -17.28
CA VAL A 197 20.76 -9.66 -16.99
C VAL A 197 22.25 -9.41 -17.13
N LYS A 198 22.60 -8.30 -17.80
CA LYS A 198 24.00 -7.89 -17.98
C LYS A 198 24.56 -7.11 -16.80
N GLY A 199 23.67 -6.55 -15.99
CA GLY A 199 23.96 -5.79 -14.79
C GLY A 199 23.13 -4.52 -14.72
N TRP A 200 22.27 -4.42 -13.71
CA TRP A 200 21.47 -3.23 -13.45
C TRP A 200 22.28 -2.24 -12.60
N THR A 201 22.29 -1.00 -13.05
CA THR A 201 23.05 0.09 -12.42
C THR A 201 22.28 1.40 -12.48
N TRP A 202 22.64 2.30 -11.61
CA TRP A 202 22.28 3.71 -11.76
C TRP A 202 23.00 4.32 -12.97
N ASP A 203 22.33 5.28 -13.61
CA ASP A 203 23.00 6.13 -14.58
C ASP A 203 24.01 7.02 -13.86
N PRO A 204 25.31 6.96 -14.22
CA PRO A 204 26.32 7.80 -13.59
C PRO A 204 26.09 9.32 -13.80
N ASP A 205 25.48 9.69 -14.94
CA ASP A 205 25.23 11.09 -15.32
C ASP A 205 23.96 11.68 -14.69
N GLU A 206 23.16 10.84 -13.99
CA GLU A 206 21.93 11.31 -13.33
C GLU A 206 22.27 12.15 -12.09
N ASP A 207 21.69 13.34 -12.02
CA ASP A 207 21.69 14.18 -10.82
C ASP A 207 20.61 13.73 -9.84
N TYR A 208 20.99 12.83 -8.92
CA TYR A 208 20.13 12.21 -7.95
C TYR A 208 20.82 12.06 -6.59
N ASP A 209 20.05 11.88 -5.51
CA ASP A 209 20.57 11.76 -4.15
C ASP A 209 21.69 10.69 -4.07
N PRO A 210 22.91 11.07 -3.66
CA PRO A 210 24.04 10.14 -3.57
C PRO A 210 23.81 8.96 -2.61
N ALA A 211 23.01 9.14 -1.55
CA ALA A 211 22.69 8.07 -0.61
C ALA A 211 21.83 7.00 -1.29
N LEU A 212 20.84 7.42 -2.12
CA LEU A 212 20.01 6.52 -2.90
C LEU A 212 20.82 5.87 -4.03
N LYS A 213 21.71 6.59 -4.70
CA LYS A 213 22.62 6.03 -5.72
C LYS A 213 23.60 5.00 -5.16
N SER A 214 23.82 4.96 -3.84
CA SER A 214 24.66 3.94 -3.19
C SER A 214 24.00 2.56 -3.07
N VAL A 215 22.68 2.48 -3.35
CA VAL A 215 21.95 1.21 -3.30
C VAL A 215 22.43 0.28 -4.41
N ASP A 216 22.75 -0.97 -4.06
CA ASP A 216 23.13 -2.00 -5.02
C ASP A 216 21.90 -2.57 -5.73
N LEU A 217 21.83 -2.38 -7.05
CA LEU A 217 20.74 -2.83 -7.89
C LEU A 217 20.91 -4.27 -8.43
N SER A 218 21.99 -4.95 -8.09
CA SER A 218 22.34 -6.27 -8.67
C SER A 218 21.24 -7.34 -8.42
N ARG A 219 20.52 -7.24 -7.32
CA ARG A 219 19.41 -8.15 -6.97
C ARG A 219 18.04 -7.69 -7.44
N TRP A 220 17.90 -6.49 -7.98
CA TRP A 220 16.61 -5.94 -8.37
C TRP A 220 15.88 -6.77 -9.42
N PRO A 221 16.52 -7.41 -10.42
CA PRO A 221 15.82 -8.29 -11.35
C PRO A 221 14.98 -9.38 -10.69
N LEU A 222 15.47 -9.92 -9.55
CA LEU A 222 14.77 -10.93 -8.77
C LEU A 222 13.69 -10.32 -7.86
N ILE A 223 14.02 -9.21 -7.19
CA ILE A 223 13.19 -8.60 -6.15
C ILE A 223 11.97 -7.92 -6.78
N LEU A 224 12.18 -7.16 -7.85
CA LEU A 224 11.12 -6.30 -8.42
C LEU A 224 10.04 -7.08 -9.17
N ASN A 225 10.26 -8.35 -9.46
CA ASN A 225 9.29 -9.19 -10.18
C ASN A 225 7.95 -9.37 -9.45
N SER A 226 7.91 -9.16 -8.13
CA SER A 226 6.72 -9.26 -7.30
C SER A 226 6.33 -7.92 -6.64
N THR A 227 6.76 -6.79 -7.19
CA THR A 227 6.52 -5.45 -6.62
C THR A 227 5.76 -4.55 -7.58
N ASN A 228 5.26 -3.42 -7.08
CA ASN A 228 4.66 -2.35 -7.87
C ASN A 228 5.54 -1.92 -9.06
N LEU A 229 6.86 -2.00 -8.94
CA LEU A 229 7.81 -1.67 -10.01
C LEU A 229 7.76 -2.63 -11.22
N LYS A 230 6.97 -3.70 -11.16
CA LYS A 230 6.65 -4.53 -12.33
C LYS A 230 5.43 -4.00 -13.09
N THR A 231 4.41 -3.48 -12.39
CA THR A 231 3.18 -3.03 -13.06
C THR A 231 3.39 -1.78 -13.88
N VAL A 232 4.24 -0.87 -13.42
CA VAL A 232 4.54 0.38 -14.13
C VAL A 232 5.07 0.12 -15.55
N PRO A 233 6.20 -0.60 -15.75
CA PRO A 233 6.68 -0.90 -17.09
C PRO A 233 5.74 -1.82 -17.88
N ALA A 234 4.96 -2.69 -17.22
CA ALA A 234 3.99 -3.54 -17.90
C ALA A 234 2.83 -2.71 -18.46
N ALA A 235 2.29 -1.76 -17.69
CA ALA A 235 1.23 -0.86 -18.18
C ALA A 235 1.75 0.06 -19.29
N GLY A 236 2.92 0.70 -19.08
CA GLY A 236 3.53 1.58 -20.09
C GLY A 236 3.83 0.86 -21.40
N LEU A 237 4.42 -0.34 -21.31
CA LEU A 237 4.67 -1.18 -22.50
C LEU A 237 3.36 -1.60 -23.18
N GLY A 238 2.35 -1.99 -22.38
CA GLY A 238 1.06 -2.42 -22.90
C GLY A 238 0.31 -1.30 -23.64
N VAL A 239 0.26 -0.09 -23.04
CA VAL A 239 -0.34 1.09 -23.68
C VAL A 239 0.42 1.47 -24.95
N ALA A 240 1.77 1.48 -24.89
CA ALA A 240 2.61 1.73 -26.06
C ALA A 240 2.38 0.69 -27.17
N ALA A 241 2.32 -0.59 -26.81
CA ALA A 241 2.08 -1.67 -27.77
C ALA A 241 0.69 -1.58 -28.43
N CYS A 242 -0.34 -1.20 -27.69
CA CYS A 242 -1.67 -0.92 -28.24
C CYS A 242 -1.64 0.23 -29.25
N LEU A 243 -0.96 1.34 -28.92
CA LEU A 243 -0.80 2.50 -29.81
C LEU A 243 -0.02 2.15 -31.07
N LEU A 244 1.03 1.33 -30.94
CA LEU A 244 1.95 0.92 -32.00
C LEU A 244 1.45 -0.27 -32.81
N HIS A 245 0.29 -0.86 -32.44
CA HIS A 245 -0.25 -2.05 -33.11
C HIS A 245 -0.46 -1.80 -34.60
N GLY A 246 0.10 -2.68 -35.42
CA GLY A 246 0.10 -2.55 -36.88
C GLY A 246 1.03 -1.46 -37.46
N ARG A 247 1.75 -0.70 -36.63
CA ARG A 247 2.69 0.36 -37.04
C ARG A 247 4.15 0.04 -36.73
N HIS A 248 4.42 -0.71 -35.68
CA HIS A 248 5.77 -1.08 -35.26
C HIS A 248 5.99 -2.59 -35.28
N PRO A 249 7.11 -3.10 -35.84
CA PRO A 249 7.33 -4.55 -36.04
C PRO A 249 7.37 -5.34 -34.73
N LYS A 250 7.73 -4.73 -33.60
CA LYS A 250 7.79 -5.37 -32.28
C LYS A 250 6.52 -5.19 -31.44
N ALA A 251 5.50 -4.50 -31.93
CA ALA A 251 4.31 -4.19 -31.13
C ALA A 251 3.60 -5.45 -30.60
N ALA A 252 3.51 -6.51 -31.41
CA ALA A 252 2.92 -7.78 -30.97
C ALA A 252 3.76 -8.46 -29.86
N GLU A 253 5.08 -8.52 -30.01
CA GLU A 253 6.00 -9.07 -29.01
C GLU A 253 5.90 -8.28 -27.68
N TRP A 254 5.88 -6.96 -27.75
CA TRP A 254 5.72 -6.09 -26.59
C TRP A 254 4.37 -6.26 -25.90
N LEU A 255 3.31 -6.42 -26.67
CA LEU A 255 1.98 -6.67 -26.13
C LEU A 255 1.93 -8.00 -25.36
N ASP A 256 2.49 -9.06 -25.94
CA ASP A 256 2.55 -10.38 -25.31
C ASP A 256 3.39 -10.34 -24.01
N LEU A 257 4.52 -9.63 -24.01
CA LEU A 257 5.36 -9.45 -22.84
C LEU A 257 4.61 -8.65 -21.73
N ALA A 258 3.98 -7.54 -22.10
CA ALA A 258 3.21 -6.71 -21.15
C ALA A 258 2.06 -7.50 -20.53
N ARG A 259 1.26 -8.20 -21.35
CA ARG A 259 0.14 -9.00 -20.86
C ARG A 259 0.61 -10.15 -19.97
N SER A 260 1.62 -10.93 -20.41
CA SER A 260 2.14 -12.02 -19.58
C SER A 260 2.69 -11.51 -18.25
N SER A 261 3.41 -10.38 -18.24
CA SER A 261 3.92 -9.76 -17.02
C SER A 261 2.80 -9.31 -16.08
N MET A 262 1.71 -8.74 -16.64
CA MET A 262 0.57 -8.30 -15.84
C MET A 262 -0.23 -9.48 -15.27
N HIS A 263 -0.43 -10.55 -16.05
CA HIS A 263 -1.07 -11.78 -15.56
C HIS A 263 -0.25 -12.49 -14.48
N GLU A 264 1.07 -12.53 -14.61
CA GLU A 264 1.96 -13.02 -13.57
C GLU A 264 1.83 -12.17 -12.30
N PHE A 265 1.82 -10.83 -12.44
CA PHE A 265 1.68 -9.93 -11.30
C PHE A 265 0.29 -10.03 -10.62
N ALA A 266 -0.76 -10.31 -11.36
CA ALA A 266 -2.11 -10.48 -10.81
C ALA A 266 -2.17 -11.56 -9.70
N THR A 267 -1.22 -12.48 -9.66
CA THR A 267 -1.11 -13.49 -8.59
C THR A 267 -0.66 -12.93 -7.23
N MET A 268 -0.20 -11.67 -7.19
CA MET A 268 0.13 -10.96 -5.95
C MET A 268 -1.12 -10.47 -5.19
N TYR A 269 -2.29 -10.53 -5.82
CA TYR A 269 -3.56 -10.25 -5.15
C TYR A 269 -4.16 -11.52 -4.59
N GLY A 270 -4.59 -11.48 -3.34
CA GLY A 270 -5.42 -12.53 -2.76
C GLY A 270 -6.73 -12.69 -3.56
N SER A 271 -7.33 -13.88 -3.51
CA SER A 271 -8.64 -14.10 -4.15
C SER A 271 -9.75 -13.25 -3.52
N ASP A 272 -9.55 -12.75 -2.30
CA ASP A 272 -10.39 -11.76 -1.61
C ASP A 272 -10.09 -10.32 -2.05
N GLY A 273 -9.06 -10.09 -2.85
CA GLY A 273 -8.61 -8.78 -3.32
C GLY A 273 -7.57 -8.11 -2.43
N SER A 274 -7.12 -8.75 -1.35
CA SER A 274 -6.04 -8.24 -0.50
C SER A 274 -4.74 -8.06 -1.28
N TYR A 275 -3.92 -7.08 -0.85
CA TYR A 275 -2.65 -6.72 -1.48
C TYR A 275 -1.57 -6.45 -0.41
N ASP A 276 -0.39 -7.02 -0.56
CA ASP A 276 0.59 -7.12 0.53
C ASP A 276 1.39 -5.84 0.78
N GLU A 277 1.65 -5.03 -0.26
CA GLU A 277 2.46 -3.81 -0.13
C GLU A 277 1.72 -2.63 0.55
N GLY A 278 0.48 -2.86 1.04
CA GLY A 278 -0.33 -1.82 1.68
C GLY A 278 -1.04 -0.88 0.70
N VAL A 279 -1.97 -0.05 1.23
CA VAL A 279 -2.90 0.76 0.43
C VAL A 279 -2.20 1.83 -0.40
N SER A 280 -1.10 2.40 0.07
CA SER A 280 -0.37 3.44 -0.68
C SER A 280 0.18 2.93 -2.01
N TYR A 281 0.71 1.71 -2.01
CA TYR A 281 1.23 1.07 -3.22
C TYR A 281 0.13 0.36 -4.02
N TRP A 282 -0.93 -0.07 -3.34
CA TRP A 282 -2.12 -0.60 -3.99
C TRP A 282 -2.73 0.38 -5.00
N VAL A 283 -2.80 1.68 -4.65
CA VAL A 283 -3.41 2.70 -5.52
C VAL A 283 -2.73 2.77 -6.89
N PRO A 284 -1.43 3.15 -7.02
CA PRO A 284 -0.80 3.26 -8.33
C PRO A 284 -0.73 1.91 -9.05
N THR A 285 -0.40 0.86 -8.32
CA THR A 285 -0.25 -0.50 -8.86
C THR A 285 -1.55 -1.00 -9.51
N THR A 286 -2.66 -0.87 -8.80
CA THR A 286 -3.95 -1.36 -9.30
C THR A 286 -4.53 -0.44 -10.38
N LEU A 287 -4.21 0.86 -10.33
CA LEU A 287 -4.51 1.78 -11.43
C LEU A 287 -3.77 1.39 -12.71
N ASP A 288 -2.49 1.05 -12.63
CA ASP A 288 -1.72 0.58 -13.79
C ASP A 288 -2.37 -0.66 -14.44
N VAL A 289 -2.78 -1.63 -13.59
CA VAL A 289 -3.49 -2.83 -14.06
C VAL A 289 -4.80 -2.46 -14.75
N ALA A 290 -5.60 -1.56 -14.15
CA ALA A 290 -6.90 -1.13 -14.68
C ALA A 290 -6.75 -0.29 -15.96
N VAL A 291 -5.80 0.65 -15.99
CA VAL A 291 -5.52 1.51 -17.16
C VAL A 291 -5.12 0.65 -18.36
N PHE A 292 -4.17 -0.26 -18.17
CA PHE A 292 -3.76 -1.14 -19.27
C PHE A 292 -4.92 -2.04 -19.75
N ALA A 293 -5.67 -2.64 -18.83
CA ALA A 293 -6.82 -3.48 -19.18
C ALA A 293 -7.92 -2.69 -19.92
N GLU A 294 -8.17 -1.43 -19.53
CA GLU A 294 -9.13 -0.55 -20.20
C GLU A 294 -8.65 -0.18 -21.62
N VAL A 295 -7.39 0.25 -21.77
CA VAL A 295 -6.81 0.58 -23.07
C VAL A 295 -6.81 -0.64 -23.99
N LEU A 296 -6.40 -1.81 -23.51
CA LEU A 296 -6.37 -3.06 -24.26
C LEU A 296 -7.75 -3.43 -24.79
N TRP A 297 -8.76 -3.35 -23.92
CA TRP A 297 -10.14 -3.63 -24.31
C TRP A 297 -10.68 -2.60 -25.31
N ARG A 298 -10.39 -1.32 -25.12
CA ARG A 298 -10.90 -0.26 -25.99
C ARG A 298 -10.25 -0.28 -27.38
N THR A 299 -8.97 -0.57 -27.46
CA THR A 299 -8.20 -0.51 -28.72
C THR A 299 -8.22 -1.82 -29.51
N LEU A 300 -8.05 -2.95 -28.85
CA LEU A 300 -7.90 -4.26 -29.47
C LEU A 300 -9.05 -5.24 -29.20
N GLY A 301 -10.00 -4.89 -28.34
CA GLY A 301 -11.13 -5.74 -27.96
C GLY A 301 -10.74 -6.94 -27.09
N ILE A 302 -9.52 -6.97 -26.56
CA ILE A 302 -9.03 -8.02 -25.65
C ILE A 302 -9.44 -7.65 -24.22
N ASP A 303 -10.20 -8.52 -23.56
CA ASP A 303 -10.74 -8.24 -22.23
C ASP A 303 -9.94 -8.91 -21.11
N ASP A 304 -8.94 -8.20 -20.60
CA ASP A 304 -8.17 -8.55 -19.40
C ASP A 304 -8.70 -7.84 -18.13
N ARG A 305 -9.89 -7.17 -18.19
CA ARG A 305 -10.46 -6.45 -17.04
C ARG A 305 -10.95 -7.35 -15.90
N GLY A 306 -10.70 -8.62 -15.93
CA GLY A 306 -11.08 -9.60 -14.91
C GLY A 306 -9.91 -10.38 -14.33
N ILE A 307 -8.66 -9.95 -14.57
CA ILE A 307 -7.47 -10.68 -14.12
C ILE A 307 -7.27 -10.67 -12.60
N ILE A 308 -7.88 -9.72 -11.90
CA ILE A 308 -7.95 -9.67 -10.43
C ILE A 308 -9.40 -9.53 -9.96
N ASN A 309 -9.65 -9.79 -8.67
CA ASN A 309 -10.94 -9.52 -8.03
C ASN A 309 -11.08 -8.03 -7.72
N TYR A 310 -11.47 -7.21 -8.69
CA TYR A 310 -11.62 -5.76 -8.53
C TYR A 310 -12.63 -5.35 -7.44
N PRO A 311 -13.85 -5.91 -7.35
CA PRO A 311 -14.74 -5.61 -6.24
C PRO A 311 -14.14 -5.96 -4.88
N GLY A 312 -13.42 -7.09 -4.77
CA GLY A 312 -12.73 -7.51 -3.55
C GLY A 312 -11.62 -6.53 -3.16
N THR A 313 -10.80 -6.09 -4.12
CA THR A 313 -9.69 -5.18 -3.82
C THR A 313 -10.16 -3.76 -3.46
N ILE A 314 -11.35 -3.32 -3.91
CA ILE A 314 -11.98 -2.09 -3.40
C ILE A 314 -12.43 -2.28 -1.94
N ARG A 315 -12.98 -3.45 -1.58
CA ARG A 315 -13.34 -3.79 -0.20
C ARG A 315 -12.11 -3.87 0.71
N TYR A 316 -11.01 -4.42 0.20
CA TYR A 316 -9.70 -4.36 0.88
C TYR A 316 -9.32 -2.92 1.20
N ALA A 317 -9.28 -2.02 0.22
CA ALA A 317 -8.92 -0.62 0.42
C ALA A 317 -9.87 0.09 1.38
N LEU A 318 -11.18 -0.17 1.28
CA LEU A 318 -12.20 0.36 2.20
C LEU A 318 -11.95 -0.12 3.64
N THR A 319 -11.67 -1.40 3.82
CA THR A 319 -11.39 -2.00 5.14
C THR A 319 -10.16 -1.35 5.78
N MET A 320 -9.17 -0.99 4.98
CA MET A 320 -7.94 -0.32 5.43
C MET A 320 -8.10 1.18 5.71
N THR A 321 -9.30 1.75 5.66
CA THR A 321 -9.52 3.17 5.98
C THR A 321 -9.60 3.42 7.48
N LEU A 322 -9.10 4.57 7.91
CA LEU A 322 -9.21 5.10 9.26
C LEU A 322 -9.92 6.47 9.19
N PRO A 323 -11.26 6.52 9.33
CA PRO A 323 -11.97 7.79 9.29
C PRO A 323 -11.57 8.69 10.49
N ARG A 324 -11.32 9.99 10.23
CA ARG A 324 -10.82 10.95 11.21
C ARG A 324 -11.82 12.07 11.46
N LEU A 325 -11.81 12.60 12.68
CA LEU A 325 -12.30 13.93 12.96
C LEU A 325 -11.18 14.91 12.63
N ASP A 326 -11.37 15.71 11.60
CA ASP A 326 -10.51 16.86 11.37
C ASP A 326 -11.04 18.06 12.16
N GLY A 327 -10.11 18.92 12.61
CA GLY A 327 -10.44 20.12 13.32
C GLY A 327 -11.37 21.05 12.51
N PRO A 328 -11.83 22.16 13.09
CA PRO A 328 -12.91 23.00 12.59
C PRO A 328 -12.70 23.65 11.23
N ALA A 329 -11.58 23.39 10.57
CA ALA A 329 -11.24 23.94 9.27
C ALA A 329 -11.68 23.08 8.06
N ALA A 330 -12.27 21.90 8.26
CA ALA A 330 -12.67 21.02 7.16
C ALA A 330 -14.19 20.80 7.16
N PRO A 331 -14.97 21.58 6.41
CA PRO A 331 -16.42 21.55 6.53
C PRO A 331 -17.13 20.43 5.78
N LEU A 332 -16.49 19.53 5.01
CA LEU A 332 -17.26 18.83 3.99
C LEU A 332 -17.04 17.32 3.82
N ALA A 333 -16.10 16.66 4.46
CA ALA A 333 -16.06 15.19 4.42
C ALA A 333 -15.21 14.64 5.57
N PRO A 334 -15.54 13.47 6.13
CA PRO A 334 -14.59 12.75 6.96
C PRO A 334 -13.33 12.52 6.11
N ARG A 335 -12.19 13.01 6.57
CA ARG A 335 -10.92 12.62 5.96
C ARG A 335 -10.62 11.20 6.39
N TYR A 336 -10.27 10.40 5.43
CA TYR A 336 -9.87 9.03 5.68
C TYR A 336 -8.35 8.93 5.61
N ASP A 337 -7.76 8.58 6.75
CA ASP A 337 -6.43 8.01 6.80
C ASP A 337 -6.49 6.55 6.43
N ILE A 338 -5.33 5.91 6.32
CA ILE A 338 -5.23 4.48 6.04
C ILE A 338 -4.50 3.75 7.17
N VAL A 339 -4.78 2.47 7.30
CA VAL A 339 -3.92 1.53 8.02
C VAL A 339 -2.59 1.47 7.27
N ASN A 340 -1.53 1.96 7.90
CA ASN A 340 -0.25 2.22 7.26
C ASN A 340 0.85 1.26 7.71
N PHE A 341 0.58 -0.02 7.78
CA PHE A 341 1.67 -0.98 7.94
C PHE A 341 2.64 -0.86 6.76
N GLY A 342 3.94 -0.82 7.05
CA GLY A 342 4.97 -0.53 6.07
C GLY A 342 5.08 0.95 5.68
N ASP A 343 5.57 1.23 4.46
CA ASP A 343 5.81 2.59 3.93
C ASP A 343 4.55 3.36 3.55
N ALA A 344 3.38 2.86 3.94
CA ALA A 344 2.12 3.47 3.53
C ALA A 344 1.92 4.85 4.18
N ASN A 345 1.52 5.83 3.40
CA ASN A 345 1.03 7.13 3.84
C ASN A 345 -0.13 7.59 2.96
N GLY A 346 -0.87 8.59 3.40
CA GLY A 346 -1.90 9.24 2.60
C GLY A 346 -3.32 8.74 2.82
N SER A 347 -4.15 8.78 1.79
CA SER A 347 -5.59 8.43 1.81
C SER A 347 -5.94 7.52 0.64
N VAL A 348 -7.09 6.84 0.73
CA VAL A 348 -7.63 6.04 -0.39
C VAL A 348 -7.98 6.97 -1.54
N GLU A 349 -7.45 6.64 -2.71
CA GLU A 349 -7.76 7.34 -3.95
C GLU A 349 -8.99 6.68 -4.62
N ILE A 350 -9.88 7.48 -5.15
CA ILE A 350 -11.23 7.02 -5.57
C ILE A 350 -11.37 6.65 -7.05
N SER A 351 -10.35 6.89 -7.87
CA SER A 351 -10.44 6.64 -9.34
C SER A 351 -10.72 5.17 -9.67
N LEU A 352 -10.05 4.26 -8.97
CA LEU A 352 -10.25 2.83 -9.20
C LEU A 352 -11.65 2.39 -8.78
N ALA A 353 -12.16 2.89 -7.65
CA ALA A 353 -13.51 2.60 -7.19
C ALA A 353 -14.57 3.09 -8.22
N ALA A 354 -14.37 4.28 -8.79
CA ALA A 354 -15.22 4.80 -9.86
C ALA A 354 -15.18 3.90 -11.12
N TRP A 355 -14.00 3.42 -11.50
CA TRP A 355 -13.87 2.50 -12.64
C TRP A 355 -14.58 1.17 -12.39
N VAL A 356 -14.40 0.58 -11.20
CA VAL A 356 -15.04 -0.70 -10.83
C VAL A 356 -16.56 -0.54 -10.75
N ALA A 357 -17.06 0.53 -10.12
CA ALA A 357 -18.50 0.83 -10.07
C ALA A 357 -19.10 0.89 -11.48
N ARG A 358 -18.46 1.61 -12.40
CA ARG A 358 -18.92 1.78 -13.77
C ARG A 358 -18.81 0.50 -14.60
N THR A 359 -17.68 -0.21 -14.53
CA THR A 359 -17.39 -1.34 -15.43
C THR A 359 -17.94 -2.67 -14.92
N ARG A 360 -18.14 -2.81 -13.60
CA ARG A 360 -18.63 -4.03 -12.96
C ARG A 360 -20.02 -3.88 -12.36
N GLY A 361 -20.53 -2.65 -12.26
CA GLY A 361 -21.82 -2.37 -11.60
C GLY A 361 -21.77 -2.66 -10.10
N ASP A 362 -20.58 -2.63 -9.46
CA ASP A 362 -20.44 -2.93 -8.03
C ASP A 362 -20.89 -1.75 -7.17
N PRO A 363 -21.98 -1.90 -6.38
CA PRO A 363 -22.57 -0.77 -5.66
C PRO A 363 -21.72 -0.31 -4.45
N VAL A 364 -20.91 -1.18 -3.86
CA VAL A 364 -19.99 -0.80 -2.76
C VAL A 364 -18.81 -0.01 -3.31
N SER A 365 -18.32 -0.33 -4.50
CA SER A 365 -17.33 0.52 -5.17
C SER A 365 -17.86 1.92 -5.44
N GLN A 366 -19.15 2.07 -5.76
CA GLN A 366 -19.78 3.40 -5.88
C GLN A 366 -19.84 4.12 -4.54
N TYR A 367 -20.09 3.40 -3.43
CA TYR A 367 -20.00 3.98 -2.08
C TYR A 367 -18.57 4.54 -1.83
N VAL A 368 -17.53 3.78 -2.14
CA VAL A 368 -16.14 4.24 -1.96
C VAL A 368 -15.85 5.45 -2.84
N ALA A 369 -16.28 5.45 -4.11
CA ALA A 369 -16.09 6.57 -5.02
C ALA A 369 -16.84 7.86 -4.59
N ARG A 370 -17.95 7.73 -3.83
CA ARG A 370 -18.78 8.86 -3.40
C ARG A 370 -18.50 9.35 -1.99
N GLU A 371 -18.25 8.42 -1.05
CA GLU A 371 -18.25 8.73 0.39
C GLU A 371 -16.88 8.58 1.03
N VAL A 372 -15.92 7.91 0.36
CA VAL A 372 -14.62 7.56 0.92
C VAL A 372 -13.49 8.11 0.06
N GLY A 373 -12.44 8.62 0.69
CA GLY A 373 -11.22 8.99 -0.01
C GLY A 373 -11.26 10.31 -0.76
N GLU A 374 -10.24 10.54 -1.54
CA GLU A 374 -9.97 11.79 -2.25
C GLU A 374 -9.64 11.52 -3.72
N ALA A 375 -10.00 12.46 -4.61
CA ALA A 375 -9.54 12.45 -5.98
C ALA A 375 -8.10 12.97 -6.04
N LYS A 376 -7.16 12.10 -6.40
CA LYS A 376 -5.72 12.44 -6.57
C LYS A 376 -5.26 12.35 -8.02
N TYR A 377 -5.97 11.57 -8.84
CA TYR A 377 -5.66 11.34 -10.24
C TYR A 377 -6.82 11.76 -11.14
N HIS A 378 -6.49 12.13 -12.36
CA HIS A 378 -7.48 12.53 -13.36
C HIS A 378 -8.42 11.38 -13.78
N TYR A 379 -8.05 10.14 -13.54
CA TYR A 379 -8.88 8.99 -13.88
C TYR A 379 -10.25 9.01 -13.19
N GLY A 380 -10.35 9.55 -11.97
CA GLY A 380 -11.62 9.73 -11.27
C GLY A 380 -12.60 10.59 -12.05
N LEU A 381 -12.14 11.72 -12.61
CA LEU A 381 -12.96 12.59 -13.48
C LEU A 381 -13.42 11.85 -14.73
N ILE A 382 -12.57 11.01 -15.29
CA ILE A 382 -12.85 10.26 -16.53
C ILE A 382 -13.85 9.14 -16.27
N TRP A 383 -13.70 8.40 -15.16
CA TRP A 383 -14.41 7.14 -14.94
C TRP A 383 -15.68 7.26 -14.09
N TYR A 384 -15.78 8.28 -13.24
CA TYR A 384 -16.92 8.43 -12.35
C TYR A 384 -18.23 8.55 -13.13
N ASP A 385 -19.23 7.80 -12.67
CA ASP A 385 -20.60 7.83 -13.17
C ASP A 385 -21.57 7.95 -11.98
N ALA A 386 -22.21 9.11 -11.85
CA ALA A 386 -23.14 9.36 -10.77
C ALA A 386 -24.39 8.43 -10.79
N ALA A 387 -24.67 7.83 -11.96
CA ALA A 387 -25.80 6.91 -12.14
C ALA A 387 -25.47 5.45 -11.79
N ALA A 388 -24.20 5.13 -11.48
CA ALA A 388 -23.83 3.76 -11.11
C ALA A 388 -24.56 3.31 -9.82
N PRO A 389 -24.88 2.02 -9.69
CA PRO A 389 -25.54 1.47 -8.49
C PRO A 389 -24.77 1.79 -7.21
N PHE A 390 -25.50 2.05 -6.11
CA PHE A 390 -24.94 2.43 -4.82
C PHE A 390 -25.49 1.56 -3.69
N ALA A 391 -24.61 1.07 -2.80
CA ALA A 391 -24.98 0.41 -1.55
C ALA A 391 -23.95 0.69 -0.46
N LEU A 392 -24.38 0.64 0.79
CA LEU A 392 -23.48 0.68 1.95
C LEU A 392 -22.63 -0.60 2.01
N PRO A 393 -21.46 -0.54 2.67
CA PRO A 393 -20.61 -1.72 2.88
C PRO A 393 -21.35 -2.82 3.64
N GLU A 394 -21.03 -4.06 3.28
CA GLU A 394 -21.58 -5.24 3.94
C GLU A 394 -21.16 -5.29 5.42
N PRO A 395 -22.07 -5.68 6.37
CA PRO A 395 -21.71 -5.80 7.79
C PRO A 395 -20.53 -6.73 8.08
N ALA A 396 -20.28 -7.73 7.24
CA ALA A 396 -19.16 -8.64 7.36
C ALA A 396 -17.79 -7.93 7.25
N LEU A 397 -17.74 -6.74 6.64
CA LEU A 397 -16.51 -5.95 6.55
C LEU A 397 -16.16 -5.20 7.86
N LEU A 398 -17.03 -5.25 8.87
CA LEU A 398 -16.71 -4.71 10.19
C LEU A 398 -15.63 -5.54 10.93
N ASP A 399 -15.52 -6.82 10.60
CA ASP A 399 -14.52 -7.73 11.15
C ASP A 399 -13.94 -8.57 10.02
N HIS A 400 -12.81 -8.15 9.50
CA HIS A 400 -12.23 -8.76 8.31
C HIS A 400 -10.83 -9.30 8.59
N ARG A 401 -10.68 -10.62 8.49
CA ARG A 401 -9.39 -11.29 8.32
C ARG A 401 -9.14 -11.51 6.83
N MET A 402 -8.13 -10.87 6.31
CA MET A 402 -7.72 -10.98 4.90
C MET A 402 -6.84 -12.22 4.68
N LEU A 403 -6.75 -12.68 3.43
CA LEU A 403 -5.93 -13.87 3.09
C LEU A 403 -4.43 -13.67 3.31
N ASN A 404 -3.97 -12.44 3.34
CA ASN A 404 -2.59 -12.08 3.70
C ASN A 404 -2.36 -11.93 5.21
N ASP A 405 -3.28 -12.44 6.03
CA ASP A 405 -3.26 -12.39 7.49
C ASP A 405 -3.19 -10.97 8.09
N LEU A 406 -3.65 -9.94 7.35
CA LEU A 406 -4.05 -8.68 7.95
C LEU A 406 -5.45 -8.83 8.57
N VAL A 407 -5.63 -8.29 9.77
CA VAL A 407 -6.94 -8.28 10.44
C VAL A 407 -7.33 -6.85 10.75
N VAL A 408 -8.54 -6.46 10.35
CA VAL A 408 -9.12 -5.17 10.71
C VAL A 408 -10.49 -5.39 11.32
N SER A 409 -10.71 -4.82 12.50
CA SER A 409 -12.00 -4.84 13.20
C SER A 409 -12.41 -3.44 13.55
N ARG A 410 -13.69 -3.11 13.36
CA ARG A 410 -14.23 -1.78 13.61
C ARG A 410 -15.60 -1.80 14.25
N SER A 411 -15.95 -0.73 14.97
CA SER A 411 -17.30 -0.57 15.52
C SER A 411 -18.30 -0.04 14.50
N GLY A 412 -17.82 0.63 13.46
CA GLY A 412 -18.61 1.20 12.37
C GLY A 412 -17.75 1.95 11.37
N TRP A 413 -18.39 2.74 10.51
CA TRP A 413 -17.75 3.50 9.43
C TRP A 413 -17.68 5.02 9.67
N ALA A 414 -18.24 5.51 10.78
CA ALA A 414 -18.23 6.92 11.11
C ALA A 414 -16.86 7.40 11.66
N ALA A 415 -16.61 8.69 11.60
CA ALA A 415 -15.35 9.27 12.05
C ALA A 415 -15.06 9.01 13.55
N ALA A 416 -16.10 8.93 14.39
CA ALA A 416 -15.95 8.62 15.82
C ALA A 416 -15.78 7.11 16.10
N ASP A 417 -16.11 6.23 15.15
CA ASP A 417 -16.02 4.78 15.34
C ASP A 417 -14.56 4.32 15.54
N SER A 418 -14.42 3.26 16.29
CA SER A 418 -13.11 2.67 16.61
C SER A 418 -12.69 1.64 15.56
N VAL A 419 -11.39 1.60 15.31
CA VAL A 419 -10.75 0.65 14.37
C VAL A 419 -9.50 0.07 15.03
N VAL A 420 -9.41 -1.23 15.02
CA VAL A 420 -8.22 -2.00 15.39
C VAL A 420 -7.71 -2.69 14.12
N ALA A 421 -6.46 -2.41 13.76
CA ALA A 421 -5.78 -3.13 12.69
C ALA A 421 -4.58 -3.89 13.27
N PHE A 422 -4.38 -5.12 12.82
CA PHE A 422 -3.37 -6.04 13.32
C PHE A 422 -2.56 -6.63 12.17
N ARG A 423 -1.23 -6.46 12.22
CA ARG A 423 -0.30 -6.92 11.19
C ARG A 423 0.21 -8.33 11.52
N SER A 424 -0.15 -9.29 10.70
CA SER A 424 0.44 -10.61 10.65
C SER A 424 0.91 -10.88 9.21
N GLY A 425 1.06 -12.13 8.78
CA GLY A 425 1.34 -12.48 7.40
C GLY A 425 2.83 -12.55 7.05
N GLY A 426 3.08 -12.69 5.77
CA GLY A 426 4.40 -12.91 5.18
C GLY A 426 5.12 -11.66 4.74
N PRO A 427 6.33 -11.83 4.17
CA PRO A 427 7.13 -10.74 3.63
C PRO A 427 6.49 -10.11 2.40
N SER A 428 6.67 -8.80 2.27
CA SER A 428 6.30 -8.04 1.08
C SER A 428 7.33 -6.96 0.80
N ASN A 429 7.25 -6.30 -0.36
CA ASN A 429 8.02 -5.09 -0.59
C ASN A 429 7.45 -3.93 0.23
N HIS A 430 8.25 -2.89 0.50
CA HIS A 430 7.86 -1.70 1.28
C HIS A 430 7.37 -1.98 2.71
N GLU A 431 7.68 -3.15 3.25
CA GLU A 431 7.30 -3.50 4.61
C GLU A 431 8.28 -2.94 5.66
N HIS A 432 7.82 -2.97 6.91
CA HIS A 432 8.63 -2.73 8.09
C HIS A 432 8.81 -4.02 8.90
N ALA A 433 9.64 -3.98 9.94
CA ALA A 433 9.74 -5.06 10.92
C ALA A 433 8.59 -4.98 11.93
N ASP A 434 7.36 -5.12 11.46
CA ASP A 434 6.11 -4.77 12.14
C ASP A 434 5.19 -5.98 12.40
N ARG A 435 5.74 -7.22 12.42
CA ARG A 435 4.93 -8.41 12.73
C ARG A 435 4.34 -8.30 14.14
N ASN A 436 3.04 -8.58 14.23
CA ASN A 436 2.22 -8.40 15.43
C ASN A 436 2.08 -6.94 15.91
N SER A 437 2.35 -5.96 15.04
CA SER A 437 2.05 -4.55 15.33
C SER A 437 0.55 -4.28 15.26
N VAL A 438 0.11 -3.27 16.02
CA VAL A 438 -1.29 -2.88 16.16
C VAL A 438 -1.48 -1.39 15.98
N ILE A 439 -2.39 -1.01 15.11
CA ILE A 439 -2.92 0.35 15.01
C ILE A 439 -4.29 0.37 15.68
N PHE A 440 -4.47 1.26 16.66
CA PHE A 440 -5.75 1.50 17.32
C PHE A 440 -6.17 2.93 17.15
N LYS A 441 -7.33 3.12 16.55
CA LYS A 441 -8.01 4.42 16.38
C LYS A 441 -9.34 4.38 17.11
N ALA A 442 -9.67 5.42 17.87
CA ALA A 442 -10.98 5.59 18.53
C ALA A 442 -11.35 7.07 18.61
N HIS A 443 -12.66 7.36 18.68
CA HIS A 443 -13.21 8.71 18.88
C HIS A 443 -12.62 9.79 17.95
N GLY A 444 -12.32 9.41 16.70
CA GLY A 444 -11.82 10.33 15.68
C GLY A 444 -10.30 10.53 15.65
N ASP A 445 -9.54 9.87 16.52
CA ASP A 445 -8.08 10.02 16.59
C ASP A 445 -7.33 8.69 16.63
N ARG A 446 -6.10 8.67 16.11
CA ARG A 446 -5.18 7.53 16.26
C ARG A 446 -4.55 7.57 17.65
N LEU A 447 -4.53 6.45 18.31
CA LEU A 447 -3.93 6.27 19.64
C LEU A 447 -2.61 5.51 19.53
N THR A 448 -2.62 4.29 18.96
CA THR A 448 -1.39 3.59 18.57
C THR A 448 -1.17 3.67 17.06
N HIS A 449 0.08 3.58 16.63
CA HIS A 449 0.48 3.97 15.29
C HIS A 449 1.67 3.16 14.78
N ASP A 450 1.82 3.11 13.45
CA ASP A 450 3.04 2.77 12.75
C ASP A 450 3.56 4.04 12.05
N PRO A 451 4.87 4.36 12.13
CA PRO A 451 5.42 5.60 11.59
C PRO A 451 5.28 5.70 10.07
N PHE A 452 5.00 6.92 9.58
CA PHE A 452 4.99 7.23 8.15
C PHE A 452 6.39 7.46 7.59
N GLU A 453 6.54 7.30 6.28
CA GLU A 453 7.67 7.81 5.49
C GLU A 453 9.05 7.41 6.00
N ALA A 454 9.24 6.15 6.35
CA ALA A 454 10.56 5.62 6.65
C ALA A 454 11.48 5.70 5.41
N ALA A 455 12.76 6.04 5.62
CA ALA A 455 13.70 6.18 4.52
C ALA A 455 14.08 4.85 3.88
N TYR A 456 14.50 4.89 2.61
CA TYR A 456 14.88 3.70 1.83
C TYR A 456 16.33 3.28 2.03
N ALA A 457 17.21 4.22 2.31
CA ALA A 457 18.63 3.93 2.50
C ALA A 457 18.98 3.82 3.99
N HIS A 458 19.70 2.77 4.37
CA HIS A 458 20.06 2.47 5.76
C HIS A 458 20.95 3.53 6.43
N GLN A 459 21.60 4.39 5.64
CA GLN A 459 22.41 5.51 6.13
C GLN A 459 21.54 6.70 6.60
N MET A 460 20.27 6.74 6.19
CA MET A 460 19.34 7.80 6.56
C MET A 460 18.75 7.54 7.96
N GLU A 461 18.64 8.58 8.79
CA GLU A 461 18.10 8.44 10.17
C GLU A 461 16.68 7.84 10.19
N ARG A 462 15.81 8.26 9.30
CA ARG A 462 14.43 7.73 9.22
C ARG A 462 14.34 6.26 8.80
N TRP A 463 15.43 5.63 8.33
CA TRP A 463 15.43 4.19 8.08
C TRP A 463 15.19 3.38 9.37
N LYS A 464 15.58 3.90 10.53
CA LYS A 464 15.33 3.27 11.84
C LYS A 464 13.85 3.09 12.16
N LEU A 465 12.97 3.87 11.51
CA LEU A 465 11.51 3.74 11.65
C LEU A 465 10.97 2.42 11.06
N ARG A 466 11.77 1.71 10.27
CA ARG A 466 11.43 0.37 9.75
C ARG A 466 11.62 -0.73 10.77
N LEU A 467 12.36 -0.49 11.85
CA LEU A 467 12.72 -1.53 12.81
C LEU A 467 11.60 -1.73 13.84
N THR A 468 11.47 -2.95 14.37
CA THR A 468 10.42 -3.33 15.35
C THR A 468 10.30 -2.36 16.52
N GLY A 469 11.41 -1.76 16.93
CA GLY A 469 11.43 -0.76 18.02
C GLY A 469 10.66 0.53 17.73
N ALA A 470 10.20 0.77 16.51
CA ALA A 470 9.36 1.91 16.13
C ALA A 470 7.88 1.53 16.00
N HIS A 471 7.48 0.30 16.35
CA HIS A 471 6.14 -0.23 16.16
C HIS A 471 5.49 -0.66 17.47
N THR A 472 4.18 -0.88 17.45
CA THR A 472 3.42 -1.44 18.59
C THR A 472 3.60 -2.96 18.62
N ALA A 473 4.81 -3.40 18.93
CA ALA A 473 5.24 -4.80 18.85
C ALA A 473 6.12 -5.17 20.06
N VAL A 474 6.57 -6.41 20.10
CA VAL A 474 7.41 -6.95 21.19
C VAL A 474 8.89 -6.90 20.80
N LEU A 475 9.75 -6.55 21.75
CA LEU A 475 11.21 -6.72 21.66
C LEU A 475 11.66 -7.77 22.68
N ILE A 476 12.79 -8.40 22.42
CA ILE A 476 13.40 -9.38 23.32
C ILE A 476 14.87 -8.97 23.50
N ASN A 477 15.27 -8.60 24.74
CA ASN A 477 16.53 -7.94 25.02
C ASN A 477 16.76 -6.69 24.13
N GLY A 478 15.71 -5.89 23.89
CA GLY A 478 15.75 -4.70 23.03
C GLY A 478 15.86 -5.01 21.53
N GLN A 479 15.84 -6.26 21.11
CA GLN A 479 15.95 -6.68 19.70
C GLN A 479 14.59 -7.11 19.15
N GLY A 480 14.25 -6.61 17.96
CA GLY A 480 13.05 -7.01 17.21
C GLY A 480 13.27 -8.26 16.35
N HIS A 481 12.28 -8.55 15.50
CA HIS A 481 12.39 -9.64 14.54
C HIS A 481 13.30 -9.30 13.36
N GLN A 482 13.57 -10.30 12.52
CA GLN A 482 14.43 -10.17 11.35
C GLN A 482 13.95 -9.08 10.40
N TYR A 483 14.89 -8.27 9.93
CA TYR A 483 14.74 -7.32 8.85
C TYR A 483 16.06 -7.19 8.07
N VAL A 484 15.98 -6.81 6.79
CA VAL A 484 17.17 -6.56 5.97
C VAL A 484 17.92 -5.32 6.44
N ASP A 485 19.21 -5.25 6.10
CA ASP A 485 20.05 -4.11 6.49
C ASP A 485 19.88 -2.86 5.59
N GLY A 486 19.06 -2.95 4.54
CA GLY A 486 18.79 -1.86 3.60
C GLY A 486 19.88 -1.61 2.55
N ARG A 487 21.00 -2.32 2.57
CA ARG A 487 22.13 -2.09 1.64
C ARG A 487 21.79 -2.36 0.19
N ASN A 488 20.95 -3.36 -0.06
CA ASN A 488 20.50 -3.74 -1.40
C ASN A 488 19.25 -2.98 -1.84
N GLY A 489 18.83 -1.93 -1.12
CA GLY A 489 17.57 -1.21 -1.39
C GLY A 489 16.33 -2.07 -1.22
N THR A 490 16.44 -3.19 -0.53
CA THR A 490 15.29 -4.04 -0.21
C THR A 490 14.62 -3.51 1.04
N ASN A 491 13.30 -3.35 0.96
CA ASN A 491 12.45 -2.93 2.07
C ASN A 491 11.54 -4.09 2.44
N ALA A 492 12.15 -5.22 2.77
CA ALA A 492 11.49 -6.49 3.03
C ALA A 492 12.23 -7.27 4.10
N SER A 493 11.60 -8.32 4.61
CA SER A 493 12.19 -9.31 5.49
C SER A 493 11.93 -10.72 4.95
N GLU A 494 12.45 -11.72 5.64
CA GLU A 494 12.06 -13.12 5.47
C GLU A 494 11.13 -13.56 6.61
N ALA A 495 10.67 -12.60 7.41
CA ALA A 495 9.89 -12.80 8.61
C ALA A 495 8.44 -13.18 8.29
N TRP A 496 7.95 -14.22 8.94
CA TRP A 496 6.57 -14.67 8.86
C TRP A 496 5.90 -14.58 10.22
N ALA A 497 4.63 -14.14 10.22
CA ALA A 497 3.68 -14.34 11.30
C ALA A 497 2.40 -14.93 10.72
N ARG A 498 1.63 -15.64 11.55
CA ARG A 498 0.40 -16.31 11.09
C ARG A 498 -0.72 -16.11 12.10
N VAL A 499 -1.89 -15.75 11.60
CA VAL A 499 -3.11 -15.77 12.40
C VAL A 499 -3.49 -17.22 12.68
N THR A 500 -3.34 -17.64 13.94
CA THR A 500 -3.62 -19.00 14.41
C THR A 500 -5.05 -19.16 14.94
N ALA A 501 -5.69 -18.05 15.39
CA ALA A 501 -7.08 -18.04 15.79
C ALA A 501 -7.73 -16.69 15.43
N PHE A 502 -8.98 -16.72 14.98
CA PHE A 502 -9.80 -15.55 14.72
C PHE A 502 -11.26 -15.87 14.98
N ALA A 503 -11.92 -15.06 15.79
CA ALA A 503 -13.34 -15.22 16.06
C ALA A 503 -13.97 -13.83 16.26
N THR A 504 -15.24 -13.73 15.91
CA THR A 504 -16.04 -12.49 16.00
C THR A 504 -17.42 -12.78 16.53
N GLY A 505 -18.03 -11.78 17.16
CA GLY A 505 -19.42 -11.84 17.59
C GLY A 505 -20.01 -10.45 17.78
N PRO A 506 -21.26 -10.37 18.21
CA PRO A 506 -21.89 -9.08 18.43
C PRO A 506 -21.09 -8.23 19.44
N GLY A 507 -20.42 -7.19 18.93
CA GLY A 507 -19.68 -6.26 19.76
C GLY A 507 -18.28 -6.70 20.18
N TRP A 508 -17.70 -7.75 19.61
CA TRP A 508 -16.34 -8.18 19.92
C TRP A 508 -15.61 -8.88 18.76
N MET A 509 -14.30 -8.83 18.81
CA MET A 509 -13.40 -9.60 17.96
C MET A 509 -12.24 -10.13 18.80
N THR A 510 -11.80 -11.37 18.51
CA THR A 510 -10.56 -11.94 19.04
C THR A 510 -9.66 -12.41 17.90
N VAL A 511 -8.37 -12.21 18.06
CA VAL A 511 -7.37 -12.70 17.10
C VAL A 511 -6.09 -13.08 17.84
N THR A 512 -5.50 -14.20 17.44
CA THR A 512 -4.16 -14.61 17.89
C THR A 512 -3.25 -14.76 16.69
N SER A 513 -2.06 -14.20 16.77
CA SER A 513 -1.02 -14.34 15.75
C SER A 513 0.28 -14.83 16.38
N ASP A 514 0.89 -15.82 15.74
CA ASP A 514 2.20 -16.38 16.06
C ASP A 514 3.26 -15.77 15.13
N ALA A 515 4.22 -15.05 15.69
CA ALA A 515 5.37 -14.45 15.02
C ALA A 515 6.70 -15.16 15.37
N THR A 516 6.66 -16.34 15.95
CA THR A 516 7.84 -17.10 16.41
C THR A 516 8.90 -17.22 15.32
N ASP A 517 8.50 -17.63 14.11
CA ASP A 517 9.40 -17.78 12.97
C ASP A 517 10.17 -16.47 12.67
N ALA A 518 9.50 -15.32 12.74
CA ALA A 518 10.11 -14.01 12.48
C ALA A 518 11.24 -13.66 13.44
N TYR A 519 11.09 -14.00 14.73
CA TYR A 519 12.09 -13.74 15.75
C TYR A 519 13.18 -14.82 15.79
N GLN A 520 12.88 -16.06 15.46
CA GLN A 520 13.87 -17.15 15.38
C GLN A 520 14.90 -16.91 14.29
N LEU A 521 14.62 -16.13 13.26
CA LEU A 521 15.58 -15.76 12.23
C LEU A 521 16.76 -14.92 12.78
N VAL A 522 16.61 -14.30 13.94
CA VAL A 522 17.66 -13.48 14.59
C VAL A 522 18.07 -13.98 15.96
N ASN A 523 17.30 -14.88 16.58
CA ASN A 523 17.57 -15.38 17.92
C ASN A 523 17.08 -16.82 18.11
N ASP A 524 18.02 -17.77 18.04
CA ASP A 524 17.74 -19.22 18.18
C ASP A 524 17.17 -19.61 19.55
N ASN A 525 17.31 -18.75 20.58
CA ASN A 525 16.78 -18.98 21.91
C ASN A 525 15.26 -18.83 22.00
N ILE A 526 14.59 -18.30 20.97
CA ILE A 526 13.15 -18.12 20.94
C ILE A 526 12.43 -19.45 20.77
N ALA A 527 11.46 -19.72 21.63
CA ALA A 527 10.54 -20.87 21.53
C ALA A 527 9.13 -20.43 21.06
N ARG A 528 8.68 -19.24 21.51
CA ARG A 528 7.37 -18.67 21.14
C ARG A 528 7.41 -17.15 21.18
N VAL A 529 6.76 -16.48 20.22
CA VAL A 529 6.34 -15.09 20.27
C VAL A 529 4.92 -15.00 19.71
N GLU A 530 3.95 -14.84 20.58
CA GLU A 530 2.53 -14.85 20.26
C GLU A 530 1.85 -13.61 20.84
N ARG A 531 0.99 -12.97 20.08
CA ARG A 531 0.11 -11.90 20.52
C ARG A 531 -1.34 -12.24 20.26
N THR A 532 -2.16 -12.13 21.31
CA THR A 532 -3.61 -12.22 21.21
C THR A 532 -4.22 -10.86 21.49
N LEU A 533 -5.16 -10.45 20.65
CA LEU A 533 -5.99 -9.26 20.88
C LEU A 533 -7.42 -9.68 21.20
N VAL A 534 -8.04 -8.97 22.15
CA VAL A 534 -9.47 -9.02 22.39
C VAL A 534 -10.01 -7.60 22.29
N PHE A 535 -10.81 -7.35 21.26
CA PHE A 535 -11.44 -6.05 21.05
C PHE A 535 -12.91 -6.13 21.43
N LEU A 536 -13.27 -5.52 22.57
CA LEU A 536 -14.66 -5.30 22.96
C LEU A 536 -15.07 -3.92 22.47
N LYS A 537 -15.86 -3.92 21.42
CA LYS A 537 -16.28 -2.68 20.73
C LYS A 537 -17.20 -1.82 21.58
N PRO A 538 -17.05 -0.48 21.50
CA PRO A 538 -16.11 0.23 20.67
C PRO A 538 -14.76 0.56 21.32
N ASP A 539 -14.62 0.44 22.65
CA ASP A 539 -13.64 1.23 23.39
C ASP A 539 -12.60 0.43 24.17
N VAL A 540 -12.68 -0.91 24.23
CA VAL A 540 -11.78 -1.71 25.06
C VAL A 540 -10.96 -2.67 24.21
N LEU A 541 -9.63 -2.57 24.31
CA LEU A 541 -8.70 -3.44 23.59
C LEU A 541 -7.71 -4.07 24.58
N LEU A 542 -7.68 -5.40 24.61
CA LEU A 542 -6.72 -6.16 25.40
C LEU A 542 -5.61 -6.68 24.50
N PHE A 543 -4.36 -6.54 24.98
CA PHE A 543 -3.18 -7.17 24.42
C PHE A 543 -2.73 -8.27 25.37
N PHE A 544 -2.51 -9.46 24.87
CA PHE A 544 -2.02 -10.58 25.62
C PHE A 544 -0.81 -11.17 24.90
N ASP A 545 0.38 -10.81 25.36
CA ASP A 545 1.65 -11.20 24.78
C ASP A 545 2.23 -12.39 25.52
N ARG A 546 2.63 -13.44 24.79
CA ARG A 546 3.29 -14.64 25.30
C ARG A 546 4.64 -14.79 24.62
N VAL A 547 5.70 -14.87 25.41
CA VAL A 547 7.06 -15.12 24.91
C VAL A 547 7.69 -16.22 25.72
N ASP A 548 8.12 -17.30 25.05
CA ASP A 548 8.84 -18.41 25.67
C ASP A 548 10.24 -18.55 25.06
N LEU A 549 11.22 -18.84 25.91
CA LEU A 549 12.61 -19.00 25.56
C LEU A 549 13.08 -20.43 25.85
N LYS A 550 13.95 -20.98 24.97
CA LYS A 550 14.42 -22.37 25.05
C LYS A 550 15.37 -22.60 26.23
N ALA A 551 16.32 -21.70 26.44
CA ALA A 551 17.43 -21.92 27.39
C ALA A 551 17.71 -20.72 28.28
N ALA A 552 18.16 -19.61 27.73
CA ALA A 552 18.60 -18.42 28.49
C ALA A 552 17.42 -17.48 28.76
N PRO A 553 17.30 -16.94 29.99
CA PRO A 553 16.30 -15.90 30.28
C PRO A 553 16.65 -14.60 29.51
N ALA A 554 15.63 -13.84 29.15
CA ALA A 554 15.76 -12.55 28.51
C ALA A 554 14.72 -11.55 29.08
N THR A 555 14.92 -10.26 28.88
CA THR A 555 13.87 -9.26 29.05
C THR A 555 12.90 -9.33 27.88
N VAL A 556 11.66 -8.96 28.12
CA VAL A 556 10.64 -8.79 27.09
C VAL A 556 10.04 -7.41 27.22
N GLU A 557 10.06 -6.63 26.13
CA GLU A 557 9.56 -5.27 26.09
C GLU A 557 8.35 -5.21 25.13
N ALA A 558 7.15 -4.94 25.66
CA ALA A 558 5.97 -4.65 24.85
C ALA A 558 5.86 -3.15 24.63
N ARG A 559 5.98 -2.69 23.37
CA ARG A 559 5.88 -1.28 23.00
C ARG A 559 4.51 -0.89 22.50
N PHE A 560 4.15 0.38 22.78
CA PHE A 560 2.94 1.05 22.30
C PHE A 560 3.37 2.37 21.65
N GLN A 561 3.51 2.37 20.35
CA GLN A 561 3.95 3.53 19.58
C GLN A 561 2.80 4.56 19.51
N VAL A 562 3.08 5.80 19.89
CA VAL A 562 2.08 6.87 19.94
C VAL A 562 2.02 7.62 18.62
N PHE A 563 0.82 7.90 18.12
CA PHE A 563 0.68 8.78 16.96
C PHE A 563 1.07 10.21 17.30
N ASN A 564 2.12 10.72 16.66
CA ASN A 564 2.64 12.08 16.86
C ASN A 564 3.17 12.74 15.58
N GLU A 565 2.83 12.24 14.38
CA GLU A 565 3.25 12.85 13.12
C GLU A 565 2.77 14.32 12.96
N ASP A 566 1.72 14.68 13.67
CA ASP A 566 1.18 16.04 13.72
C ASP A 566 1.69 16.87 14.93
N GLY A 567 2.62 16.34 15.72
CA GLY A 567 3.20 16.98 16.89
C GLY A 567 2.25 17.14 18.09
N ARG A 568 1.08 16.45 18.09
CA ARG A 568 0.02 16.62 19.11
C ARG A 568 -0.20 15.39 19.99
N GLY A 569 0.66 14.38 19.88
CA GLY A 569 0.61 13.16 20.67
C GLY A 569 1.51 13.23 21.89
N SER A 570 1.05 12.75 23.04
CA SER A 570 1.86 12.59 24.24
C SER A 570 1.52 11.31 24.99
N CYS A 571 2.42 10.90 25.87
CA CYS A 571 2.19 9.75 26.74
C CYS A 571 2.82 9.95 28.12
N SER A 572 2.28 9.24 29.10
CA SER A 572 2.77 9.21 30.47
C SER A 572 2.63 7.81 31.08
N ALA A 573 3.44 7.49 32.09
CA ALA A 573 3.41 6.23 32.80
C ALA A 573 3.46 6.45 34.30
N ALA A 574 2.70 5.65 35.06
CA ALA A 574 2.65 5.71 36.51
C ALA A 574 2.36 4.32 37.09
N GLY A 575 3.38 3.72 37.74
CA GLY A 575 3.26 2.35 38.27
C GLY A 575 2.87 1.37 37.16
N PRO A 576 1.84 0.52 37.36
CA PRO A 576 1.40 -0.43 36.35
C PRO A 576 0.43 0.16 35.30
N THR A 577 0.38 1.47 35.16
CA THR A 577 -0.55 2.15 34.24
C THR A 577 0.17 3.10 33.32
N PHE A 578 -0.40 3.32 32.15
CA PHE A 578 0.03 4.38 31.25
C PHE A 578 -1.16 5.06 30.56
N ARG A 579 -0.88 6.22 29.99
CA ARG A 579 -1.86 7.03 29.27
C ARG A 579 -1.25 7.54 27.96
N ILE A 580 -2.07 7.57 26.91
CA ILE A 580 -1.79 8.26 25.66
C ILE A 580 -2.84 9.34 25.48
N ASP A 581 -2.40 10.56 25.19
CA ASP A 581 -3.27 11.71 24.98
C ASP A 581 -3.16 12.20 23.54
N ARG A 582 -4.33 12.36 22.92
CA ARG A 582 -4.52 12.94 21.60
C ARG A 582 -5.61 14.01 21.67
N PRO A 583 -5.73 14.91 20.64
CA PRO A 583 -6.70 16.00 20.65
C PRO A 583 -8.16 15.59 20.86
N TYR A 584 -8.59 14.48 20.27
CA TYR A 584 -9.99 14.03 20.31
C TYR A 584 -10.22 12.79 21.15
N ALA A 585 -9.17 12.03 21.42
CA ALA A 585 -9.26 10.78 22.16
C ALA A 585 -8.13 10.63 23.18
N THR A 586 -8.38 9.84 24.20
CA THR A 586 -7.36 9.40 25.15
C THR A 586 -7.41 7.87 25.28
N LEU A 587 -6.26 7.27 25.57
CA LEU A 587 -6.17 5.86 25.94
C LEU A 587 -5.60 5.77 27.35
N GLN A 588 -6.23 4.99 28.20
CA GLN A 588 -5.68 4.60 29.50
C GLN A 588 -5.49 3.08 29.49
N ALA A 589 -4.33 2.66 29.96
CA ALA A 589 -4.01 1.24 30.04
C ALA A 589 -3.59 0.82 31.46
N ARG A 590 -3.91 -0.42 31.80
CA ARG A 590 -3.42 -1.12 32.98
C ARG A 590 -2.69 -2.38 32.55
N VAL A 591 -1.58 -2.68 33.21
CA VAL A 591 -0.69 -3.81 32.89
C VAL A 591 -0.63 -4.78 34.06
N ALA A 592 -0.58 -6.06 33.75
CA ALA A 592 -0.18 -7.15 34.63
C ALA A 592 0.78 -8.08 33.87
N ALA A 593 1.78 -8.60 34.55
CA ALA A 593 2.72 -9.55 33.96
C ALA A 593 2.99 -10.73 34.88
N GLY A 594 3.52 -11.81 34.32
CA GLY A 594 3.89 -13.04 35.04
C GLY A 594 5.20 -12.91 35.85
N SER A 595 5.95 -11.83 35.66
CA SER A 595 7.17 -11.45 36.40
C SER A 595 7.11 -9.99 36.80
N ASP A 596 8.07 -9.53 37.59
CA ASP A 596 8.23 -8.11 37.85
C ASP A 596 8.42 -7.35 36.54
N PHE A 597 7.85 -6.16 36.46
CA PHE A 597 7.91 -5.32 35.28
C PHE A 597 7.96 -3.83 35.62
N MET A 598 8.34 -3.04 34.64
CA MET A 598 8.34 -1.59 34.70
C MET A 598 7.61 -1.01 33.50
N VAL A 599 6.89 0.09 33.68
CA VAL A 599 6.26 0.86 32.61
C VAL A 599 6.96 2.21 32.51
N ALA A 600 7.46 2.53 31.34
CA ALA A 600 8.19 3.77 31.10
C ALA A 600 7.79 4.39 29.75
N THR A 601 8.05 5.68 29.59
CA THR A 601 7.93 6.38 28.33
C THR A 601 9.29 6.57 27.67
N GLY A 602 9.32 6.52 26.35
CA GLY A 602 10.52 6.76 25.57
C GLY A 602 10.20 7.42 24.23
N ARG A 603 11.23 7.51 23.40
CA ARG A 603 11.11 7.95 22.01
C ARG A 603 12.09 7.19 21.15
N VAL A 604 11.75 6.97 19.87
CA VAL A 604 12.66 6.35 18.93
C VAL A 604 13.91 7.20 18.77
N ALA A 605 15.09 6.55 18.81
CA ALA A 605 16.39 7.23 18.82
C ALA A 605 16.80 7.68 17.40
N ILE A 606 16.16 8.74 16.91
CA ILE A 606 16.49 9.45 15.68
C ILE A 606 16.72 10.93 15.95
N ALA A 607 17.36 11.63 15.01
CA ALA A 607 17.62 13.06 15.13
C ALA A 607 16.30 13.85 15.23
N ALA A 608 16.19 14.83 16.13
CA ALA A 608 14.96 15.59 16.37
C ALA A 608 14.41 16.31 15.14
N LYS A 609 15.25 16.68 14.18
CA LYS A 609 14.84 17.27 12.90
C LYS A 609 14.03 16.30 12.03
N GLU A 610 14.16 14.99 12.25
CA GLU A 610 13.43 13.95 11.53
C GLU A 610 12.06 13.62 12.14
N GLY A 611 11.70 14.27 13.25
CA GLY A 611 10.46 14.06 13.97
C GLY A 611 10.68 13.51 15.39
N VAL A 612 9.59 13.45 16.14
CA VAL A 612 9.56 12.88 17.50
C VAL A 612 8.53 11.76 17.53
N PHE A 613 8.98 10.55 17.81
CA PHE A 613 8.19 9.32 17.81
C PHE A 613 8.14 8.75 19.24
N PRO A 614 7.20 9.23 20.09
CA PRO A 614 7.06 8.78 21.47
C PRO A 614 6.45 7.39 21.53
N PHE A 615 6.82 6.63 22.56
CA PHE A 615 6.23 5.33 22.86
C PHE A 615 6.09 5.13 24.38
N VAL A 616 5.23 4.19 24.74
CA VAL A 616 5.23 3.57 26.06
C VAL A 616 5.83 2.17 25.92
N GLU A 617 6.63 1.76 26.89
CA GLU A 617 7.24 0.44 26.96
C GLU A 617 6.93 -0.24 28.29
N VAL A 618 6.50 -1.48 28.21
CA VAL A 618 6.33 -2.38 29.34
C VAL A 618 7.47 -3.38 29.30
N SER A 619 8.42 -3.25 30.20
CA SER A 619 9.64 -4.10 30.28
C SER A 619 9.50 -5.13 31.39
N ALA A 620 9.31 -6.40 31.04
CA ALA A 620 9.33 -7.52 31.97
C ALA A 620 10.73 -7.98 32.30
N MET A 621 11.03 -8.24 33.58
CA MET A 621 12.35 -8.69 34.04
C MET A 621 12.76 -10.04 33.46
N PRO A 622 14.08 -10.33 33.36
CA PRO A 622 14.55 -11.54 32.69
C PRO A 622 13.95 -12.81 33.23
N ALA A 623 13.26 -13.55 32.37
CA ALA A 623 12.68 -14.86 32.64
C ALA A 623 12.72 -15.73 31.37
N ARG A 624 12.38 -17.02 31.49
CA ARG A 624 12.28 -17.93 30.33
C ARG A 624 10.87 -18.02 29.75
N ALA A 625 9.89 -17.61 30.51
CA ALA A 625 8.51 -17.53 30.06
C ALA A 625 7.88 -16.21 30.51
N HIS A 626 7.28 -15.51 29.61
CA HIS A 626 6.64 -14.21 29.84
C HIS A 626 5.18 -14.26 29.38
N VAL A 627 4.34 -13.67 30.20
CA VAL A 627 2.99 -13.27 29.84
C VAL A 627 2.82 -11.82 30.25
N ILE A 628 2.39 -10.97 29.34
CA ILE A 628 2.06 -9.56 29.60
C ILE A 628 0.62 -9.34 29.13
N LEU A 629 -0.26 -8.96 30.08
CA LEU A 629 -1.63 -8.55 29.80
C LEU A 629 -1.71 -7.03 29.94
N THR A 630 -2.06 -6.35 28.85
CA THR A 630 -2.33 -4.91 28.84
C THR A 630 -3.78 -4.66 28.47
N ALA A 631 -4.56 -4.10 29.36
CA ALA A 631 -5.94 -3.70 29.12
C ALA A 631 -6.03 -2.20 28.84
N CYS A 632 -6.37 -1.86 27.59
CA CYS A 632 -6.54 -0.50 27.12
C CYS A 632 -8.02 -0.12 27.06
N THR A 633 -8.35 1.08 27.54
CA THR A 633 -9.65 1.72 27.34
C THR A 633 -9.45 3.01 26.57
N ALA A 634 -10.33 3.31 25.62
CA ALA A 634 -10.34 4.56 24.88
C ALA A 634 -11.56 5.41 25.26
N ALA A 635 -11.37 6.72 25.38
CA ALA A 635 -12.45 7.65 25.65
C ALA A 635 -12.27 8.95 24.85
N PRO A 636 -13.33 9.72 24.57
CA PRO A 636 -13.20 11.09 24.10
C PRO A 636 -12.30 11.92 25.02
N ALA A 637 -11.56 12.86 24.46
CA ALA A 637 -10.71 13.74 25.25
C ALA A 637 -11.54 14.50 26.31
N GLY A 638 -11.08 14.47 27.57
CA GLY A 638 -11.79 15.08 28.70
C GLY A 638 -12.79 14.18 29.41
N GLU A 639 -13.15 13.02 28.84
CA GLU A 639 -13.99 12.03 29.51
C GLU A 639 -13.18 11.08 30.41
N ALA A 640 -13.84 10.58 31.45
CA ALA A 640 -13.23 9.64 32.38
C ALA A 640 -13.18 8.23 31.81
N HIS A 641 -12.08 7.54 32.12
CA HIS A 641 -11.98 6.10 31.88
C HIS A 641 -12.64 5.31 33.02
N GLY A 642 -13.13 4.11 32.67
CA GLY A 642 -13.69 3.20 33.66
C GLY A 642 -12.61 2.44 34.44
N ASP A 643 -13.02 1.86 35.55
CA ASP A 643 -12.14 1.03 36.38
C ASP A 643 -12.04 -0.39 35.79
N ILE A 644 -10.82 -0.77 35.39
CA ILE A 644 -10.49 -2.09 34.92
C ILE A 644 -9.49 -2.72 35.92
N LEU A 645 -9.82 -3.90 36.38
CA LEU A 645 -8.98 -4.71 37.27
C LEU A 645 -8.39 -5.90 36.49
N LEU A 646 -7.11 -6.14 36.70
CA LEU A 646 -6.41 -7.31 36.18
C LEU A 646 -6.06 -8.26 37.33
N SER A 647 -6.23 -9.53 37.11
CA SER A 647 -5.85 -10.58 38.06
C SER A 647 -5.34 -11.80 37.33
N GLN A 648 -4.46 -12.55 38.00
CA GLN A 648 -3.96 -13.84 37.53
C GLN A 648 -4.15 -14.90 38.65
N ARG A 649 -4.75 -15.99 38.30
CA ARG A 649 -4.90 -17.12 39.22
C ARG A 649 -4.95 -18.42 38.42
N ASP A 650 -4.16 -19.42 38.86
CA ASP A 650 -4.16 -20.77 38.30
C ASP A 650 -4.00 -20.82 36.76
N GLY A 651 -3.12 -19.99 36.18
CA GLY A 651 -2.89 -19.89 34.74
C GLY A 651 -3.98 -19.12 33.99
N ILE A 652 -4.99 -18.59 34.68
CA ILE A 652 -6.07 -17.80 34.09
C ILE A 652 -5.82 -16.32 34.36
N TRP A 653 -5.77 -15.54 33.32
CA TRP A 653 -5.66 -14.08 33.33
C TRP A 653 -7.05 -13.47 33.14
N ARG A 654 -7.45 -12.60 34.04
CA ARG A 654 -8.78 -11.98 33.98
C ARG A 654 -8.68 -10.46 33.90
N THR A 655 -9.57 -9.89 33.08
CA THR A 655 -9.85 -8.47 33.00
C THR A 655 -11.31 -8.27 33.38
N GLN A 656 -11.55 -7.51 34.47
CA GLN A 656 -12.90 -7.28 34.97
C GLN A 656 -13.11 -5.81 35.28
N GLY A 657 -14.34 -5.32 35.07
CA GLY A 657 -14.73 -3.95 35.40
C GLY A 657 -15.82 -3.42 34.49
N SER A 658 -15.79 -2.11 34.32
CA SER A 658 -16.69 -1.45 33.35
C SER A 658 -16.04 -0.22 32.75
N HIS A 659 -16.37 0.09 31.51
CA HIS A 659 -15.92 1.29 30.83
C HIS A 659 -17.07 1.89 30.00
N ARG A 660 -17.41 3.16 30.24
CA ARG A 660 -18.48 3.89 29.52
C ARG A 660 -19.81 3.10 29.43
N GLY A 661 -20.18 2.46 30.55
CA GLY A 661 -21.40 1.65 30.62
C GLY A 661 -21.29 0.21 30.06
N GLN A 662 -20.19 -0.12 29.41
CA GLN A 662 -19.91 -1.47 28.94
C GLN A 662 -19.29 -2.30 30.07
N LYS A 663 -19.86 -3.47 30.37
CA LYS A 663 -19.25 -4.46 31.26
C LYS A 663 -18.05 -5.09 30.56
N VAL A 664 -16.95 -5.23 31.27
CA VAL A 664 -15.75 -5.95 30.86
C VAL A 664 -15.57 -7.15 31.77
N ASP A 665 -15.57 -8.35 31.22
CA ASP A 665 -15.34 -9.60 31.96
C ASP A 665 -14.73 -10.61 30.99
N VAL A 666 -13.41 -10.63 30.90
CA VAL A 666 -12.65 -11.46 29.95
C VAL A 666 -11.70 -12.34 30.72
N ALA A 667 -11.69 -13.61 30.39
CA ALA A 667 -10.71 -14.57 30.89
C ALA A 667 -9.91 -15.17 29.75
N LEU A 668 -8.59 -15.23 29.91
CA LEU A 668 -7.62 -15.84 29.00
C LEU A 668 -6.90 -16.96 29.74
N ALA A 669 -7.16 -18.21 29.37
CA ALA A 669 -6.49 -19.38 29.94
C ALA A 669 -5.37 -19.81 29.00
N THR A 670 -4.14 -19.87 29.52
CA THR A 670 -2.97 -20.33 28.75
C THR A 670 -2.86 -21.85 28.88
N GLY A 671 -2.85 -22.57 27.76
CA GLY A 671 -2.40 -23.95 27.68
C GLY A 671 -0.92 -24.05 27.32
N ASP A 672 -0.35 -25.24 27.40
CA ASP A 672 1.06 -25.50 27.00
C ASP A 672 1.25 -25.32 25.48
N GLU A 673 0.24 -25.65 24.70
CA GLU A 673 0.23 -25.56 23.26
C GLU A 673 -0.97 -24.73 22.75
N GLY A 674 -0.79 -24.06 21.61
CA GLY A 674 -1.82 -23.31 20.90
C GLY A 674 -2.22 -21.96 21.50
N PRO A 675 -3.19 -21.29 20.86
CA PRO A 675 -3.70 -19.99 21.31
C PRO A 675 -4.43 -20.10 22.64
N PRO A 676 -4.51 -19.00 23.43
CA PRO A 676 -5.22 -19.01 24.72
C PRO A 676 -6.72 -19.25 24.50
N VAL A 677 -7.33 -19.98 25.43
CA VAL A 677 -8.79 -20.10 25.49
C VAL A 677 -9.37 -18.83 26.06
N ILE A 678 -10.25 -18.18 25.28
CA ILE A 678 -10.85 -16.89 25.62
C ILE A 678 -12.30 -17.11 26.04
N THR A 679 -12.68 -16.53 27.18
CA THR A 679 -14.08 -16.46 27.65
C THR A 679 -14.44 -15.00 27.81
N LEU A 680 -15.56 -14.59 27.17
CA LEU A 680 -16.08 -13.23 27.17
C LEU A 680 -17.35 -13.12 28.00
#